data_2fa9acc2df53df4e962be9874eba84b0
#
_entry.id   2fa9acc2df53df4e962be9874eba84b0
#
_cell.length_a   1.000
_cell.length_b   1.000
_cell.length_c   1.000
_cell.angle_alpha   90.00
_cell.angle_beta   90.00
_cell.angle_gamma   90.00
#
_symmetry.space_group_name_H-M   'P 1'
#
loop_
_entity.id
_entity.type
_entity.pdbx_description
1 polymer ?
#
loop_
_entity_poly.entity_id
_entity_poly.type
_entity_poly.pdbx_seq_one_letter_code
_entity_poly.pdbx_strand_id
1 'polypeptide(L)'
;MKTLSKASIKTLLLALLAACTLSLHADKVKFVSGGLYQIRTVCRTDGCIMPSSYIEQAITYNIECEGNQVQSVMYLNNGENMMRSVAVDKSAWWVITKDKDGNYTICNAATNRYFTFDGQRTANRRYIYLSTGDHGDKSRWTIYAASIGLGIKNVHIPYHYLDVRLNNHIVGTYGNTSTTLHDNERFFLIDQKGRVVTEFDGEKVNLPKNCFSGNAKTRTYSGKTVRHKAPSVAVTTEVRRIQGNTQQLSFTINGIRPVFNSLSSSHLFAISESKNAKEFTGRIATTEKKGTLFVDGKKVGTGGTFRFTKPTDGHTYRLALVQNNDTVQGAWLTFTFLPVIELTTSRAVTKSSFSPATFRLLDPQHRDTDSTLTAAVRHRGDYATLFPKKAYAVKFVDATGKKQDRHFLDLRTDNYWILDAMAIDHARMRNRVAMDLWNDMDVRPYYAKGKVKTGAGGRLVEVFVNGSYQGIYNFSERIDRKQLDLAKTEKNGPRGLLYKSKQWSTWTLLGYDRRTNRTVGSQPPSFDNASGVWDHWECKYPKVENNHKTDWTPLHDGAALAASASDEEFVANVGKCFDLSAVCNYYLFIELLHATDNSGKNMYWAVGDMTKSKKLTPIPWDLDGVFGRDWGGRQYGCDATDNYRNFLRNSNTQNALFERLTHLNANNWNEMRAKRYCELRRTVFAPDNLNQRFSAYWQLMRSSGAMKREAKKWRSAGNAGLSFEAEADYIKNWIETRVATLDAQYGYK
;
A
#
# COMPACT_ATOMS: atom_id res chain seq x y z
N MET A 1 59.09 17.04 -28.14
CA MET A 1 57.99 17.92 -27.77
C MET A 1 57.92 19.06 -28.78
N LYS A 2 57.02 18.99 -29.78
CA LYS A 2 56.85 20.07 -30.76
C LYS A 2 55.80 21.03 -30.21
N THR A 3 56.22 22.24 -29.93
CA THR A 3 55.38 23.36 -29.51
C THR A 3 54.49 23.78 -30.68
N LEU A 4 53.17 23.62 -30.47
CA LEU A 4 52.17 24.16 -31.40
C LEU A 4 52.24 25.68 -31.41
N SER A 5 52.30 26.29 -32.61
CA SER A 5 52.42 27.74 -32.79
C SER A 5 51.16 28.47 -32.31
N LYS A 6 51.32 29.73 -31.84
CA LYS A 6 50.19 30.59 -31.42
C LYS A 6 49.11 30.77 -32.50
N ALA A 7 49.42 30.58 -33.76
CA ALA A 7 48.47 30.61 -34.86
C ALA A 7 47.57 29.37 -34.88
N SER A 8 48.12 28.19 -34.58
CA SER A 8 47.35 26.94 -34.51
C SER A 8 46.36 26.91 -33.32
N ILE A 9 46.72 27.53 -32.20
CA ILE A 9 45.84 27.66 -31.03
C ILE A 9 44.68 28.64 -31.31
N LYS A 10 44.97 29.77 -32.03
CA LYS A 10 43.93 30.71 -32.43
C LYS A 10 42.94 30.11 -33.44
N THR A 11 43.40 29.30 -34.38
CA THR A 11 42.53 28.60 -35.35
C THR A 11 41.70 27.51 -34.69
N LEU A 12 42.29 26.81 -33.70
CA LEU A 12 41.53 25.82 -32.89
C LEU A 12 40.49 26.48 -31.98
N LEU A 13 40.80 27.64 -31.39
CA LEU A 13 39.84 28.44 -30.60
C LEU A 13 38.74 29.04 -31.47
N LEU A 14 39.04 29.52 -32.67
CA LEU A 14 38.05 30.00 -33.65
C LEU A 14 37.16 28.87 -34.17
N ALA A 15 37.71 27.68 -34.41
CA ALA A 15 36.94 26.49 -34.76
C ALA A 15 36.07 26.00 -33.60
N LEU A 16 36.55 26.09 -32.36
CA LEU A 16 35.73 25.80 -31.17
C LEU A 16 34.65 26.88 -30.93
N LEU A 17 34.98 28.18 -31.19
CA LEU A 17 33.96 29.24 -31.11
C LEU A 17 32.96 29.16 -32.29
N ALA A 18 33.37 28.80 -33.48
CA ALA A 18 32.48 28.56 -34.61
C ALA A 18 31.62 27.30 -34.41
N ALA A 19 32.13 26.27 -33.71
CA ALA A 19 31.36 25.12 -33.28
C ALA A 19 30.40 25.45 -32.12
N CYS A 20 30.71 26.50 -31.34
CA CYS A 20 29.81 27.02 -30.27
C CYS A 20 28.80 28.06 -30.79
N THR A 21 28.96 28.59 -32.02
CA THR A 21 28.00 29.50 -32.66
C THR A 21 27.15 28.83 -33.74
N LEU A 22 27.20 27.51 -33.89
CA LEU A 22 26.07 26.81 -34.46
C LEU A 22 24.89 27.09 -33.53
N SER A 23 24.16 28.17 -33.84
CA SER A 23 22.87 28.48 -33.26
C SER A 23 22.10 27.16 -33.23
N LEU A 24 21.81 26.69 -32.05
CA LEU A 24 20.75 25.73 -31.81
C LEU A 24 19.45 26.40 -32.31
N HIS A 25 19.19 26.33 -33.60
CA HIS A 25 17.86 26.34 -34.12
C HIS A 25 17.26 25.05 -33.54
N ALA A 26 16.65 25.16 -32.38
CA ALA A 26 15.81 24.11 -31.88
C ALA A 26 14.80 23.82 -32.99
N ASP A 27 14.87 22.62 -33.59
CA ASP A 27 13.95 22.21 -34.65
C ASP A 27 12.55 22.55 -34.17
N LYS A 28 11.83 23.38 -34.94
CA LYS A 28 10.46 23.76 -34.64
C LYS A 28 9.61 22.48 -34.58
N VAL A 29 9.19 22.10 -33.39
CA VAL A 29 8.31 20.94 -33.20
C VAL A 29 6.88 21.44 -33.29
N LYS A 30 6.21 21.13 -34.38
CA LYS A 30 4.81 21.50 -34.61
C LYS A 30 3.89 20.48 -34.00
N PHE A 31 2.78 20.95 -33.45
CA PHE A 31 1.64 20.10 -33.08
C PHE A 31 1.08 19.43 -34.34
N VAL A 32 0.73 18.14 -34.22
CA VAL A 32 0.07 17.34 -35.27
C VAL A 32 -1.20 16.75 -34.69
N SER A 33 -2.34 17.07 -35.28
CA SER A 33 -3.64 16.51 -34.90
C SER A 33 -3.65 14.98 -35.02
N GLY A 34 -4.17 14.29 -34.02
CA GLY A 34 -4.12 12.83 -33.93
C GLY A 34 -2.77 12.28 -33.41
N GLY A 35 -1.81 13.14 -33.14
CA GLY A 35 -0.52 12.78 -32.56
C GLY A 35 -0.62 12.36 -31.10
N LEU A 36 0.40 11.62 -30.65
CA LEU A 36 0.56 11.18 -29.26
C LEU A 36 1.47 12.14 -28.49
N TYR A 37 0.94 12.64 -27.36
CA TYR A 37 1.63 13.62 -26.53
C TYR A 37 1.56 13.26 -25.05
N GLN A 38 2.61 13.61 -24.30
CA GLN A 38 2.50 13.78 -22.86
C GLN A 38 2.05 15.22 -22.57
N ILE A 39 1.10 15.38 -21.66
CA ILE A 39 0.66 16.70 -21.18
C ILE A 39 1.38 16.96 -19.86
N ARG A 40 2.19 18.02 -19.81
CA ARG A 40 2.98 18.42 -18.65
C ARG A 40 2.59 19.79 -18.17
N THR A 41 2.80 20.05 -16.86
CA THR A 41 2.43 21.32 -16.24
C THR A 41 3.60 22.29 -16.20
N VAL A 42 3.33 23.60 -16.29
CA VAL A 42 4.35 24.64 -16.15
C VAL A 42 4.82 24.77 -14.70
N CYS A 43 3.95 24.58 -13.73
CA CYS A 43 4.30 24.65 -12.31
C CYS A 43 5.24 23.51 -11.87
N ARG A 44 5.21 22.38 -12.59
CA ARG A 44 6.08 21.23 -12.38
C ARG A 44 6.42 20.57 -13.71
N THR A 45 7.53 21.00 -14.29
CA THR A 45 7.95 20.57 -15.64
C THR A 45 8.35 19.10 -15.74
N ASP A 46 8.58 18.44 -14.62
CA ASP A 46 8.87 17.02 -14.49
C ASP A 46 7.60 16.14 -14.28
N GLY A 47 6.42 16.75 -14.10
CA GLY A 47 5.14 16.07 -13.92
C GLY A 47 4.37 15.89 -15.23
N CYS A 48 3.64 14.79 -15.39
CA CYS A 48 2.72 14.58 -16.50
C CYS A 48 1.34 14.14 -16.03
N ILE A 49 0.32 14.37 -16.86
CA ILE A 49 -1.06 13.98 -16.59
C ILE A 49 -1.27 12.52 -17.00
N MET A 50 -1.84 11.71 -16.11
CA MET A 50 -2.15 10.29 -16.31
C MET A 50 -3.52 9.94 -15.70
N PRO A 51 -4.17 8.85 -16.18
CA PRO A 51 -5.33 8.29 -15.50
C PRO A 51 -4.96 7.77 -14.10
N SER A 52 -5.81 8.01 -13.11
CA SER A 52 -5.56 7.60 -11.71
C SER A 52 -5.38 6.09 -11.53
N SER A 53 -6.05 5.28 -12.33
CA SER A 53 -5.93 3.81 -12.30
C SER A 53 -4.53 3.28 -12.67
N TYR A 54 -3.69 4.12 -13.26
CA TYR A 54 -2.32 3.78 -13.68
C TYR A 54 -1.25 4.45 -12.83
N ILE A 55 -1.63 5.26 -11.84
CA ILE A 55 -0.70 5.96 -10.99
C ILE A 55 -0.32 5.05 -9.84
N GLU A 56 0.79 4.37 -9.98
CA GLU A 56 1.36 3.52 -8.95
C GLU A 56 1.96 4.31 -7.78
N GLN A 57 2.02 5.64 -7.85
CA GLN A 57 2.83 6.46 -6.96
C GLN A 57 2.20 7.76 -6.46
N ALA A 58 0.94 8.06 -6.78
CA ALA A 58 0.29 9.26 -6.28
C ALA A 58 -0.49 8.95 -5.00
N ILE A 59 -0.18 9.68 -3.95
CA ILE A 59 -1.07 9.79 -2.79
C ILE A 59 -2.27 10.59 -3.26
N THR A 60 -3.36 9.89 -3.53
CA THR A 60 -4.64 10.53 -3.72
C THR A 60 -5.27 10.76 -2.35
N TYR A 61 -5.32 12.01 -1.92
CA TYR A 61 -6.23 12.38 -0.84
C TYR A 61 -7.66 12.23 -1.36
N ASN A 62 -8.45 11.50 -0.60
CA ASN A 62 -9.82 11.17 -0.95
C ASN A 62 -10.66 12.40 -1.26
N ILE A 63 -11.26 12.31 -2.40
CA ILE A 63 -12.64 12.72 -2.58
C ILE A 63 -13.36 11.42 -2.94
N GLU A 64 -14.43 11.11 -2.23
CA GLU A 64 -15.34 10.02 -2.58
C GLU A 64 -15.78 10.23 -4.02
N CYS A 65 -15.24 9.43 -4.91
CA CYS A 65 -15.50 9.50 -6.32
C CYS A 65 -15.95 8.13 -6.77
N GLU A 66 -17.23 8.01 -7.00
CA GLU A 66 -17.77 6.91 -7.78
C GLU A 66 -17.39 7.14 -9.24
N GLY A 67 -16.70 6.15 -9.84
CA GLY A 67 -16.49 6.13 -11.27
C GLY A 67 -15.07 6.44 -11.77
N ASN A 68 -14.94 6.53 -13.08
CA ASN A 68 -13.69 6.63 -13.84
C ASN A 68 -13.09 8.06 -13.87
N GLN A 69 -12.75 8.63 -12.74
CA GLN A 69 -12.21 9.98 -12.67
C GLN A 69 -10.74 10.07 -13.07
N VAL A 70 -10.36 11.18 -13.69
CA VAL A 70 -8.96 11.55 -13.87
C VAL A 70 -8.48 12.18 -12.59
N GLN A 71 -7.62 11.51 -11.89
CA GLN A 71 -7.21 11.93 -10.55
C GLN A 71 -5.72 12.05 -10.43
N SER A 72 -4.93 12.58 -11.29
CA SER A 72 -3.68 13.05 -10.79
C SER A 72 -2.62 13.39 -11.82
N VAL A 73 -1.85 14.33 -11.46
CA VAL A 73 -0.52 14.64 -11.94
C VAL A 73 0.47 13.94 -11.05
N MET A 74 1.39 13.21 -11.61
CA MET A 74 2.54 12.69 -10.89
C MET A 74 3.61 13.76 -10.77
N TYR A 75 4.04 14.00 -9.53
CA TYR A 75 5.24 14.76 -9.24
C TYR A 75 6.28 13.83 -8.63
N LEU A 76 7.47 13.80 -9.17
CA LEU A 76 8.58 13.08 -8.58
C LEU A 76 9.51 14.04 -7.85
N ASN A 77 9.97 13.62 -6.69
CA ASN A 77 10.99 14.34 -5.95
C ASN A 77 12.38 14.27 -6.62
N ASN A 78 12.61 13.26 -7.48
CA ASN A 78 13.78 13.18 -8.33
C ASN A 78 13.34 12.80 -9.75
N GLY A 79 13.40 13.76 -10.66
CA GLY A 79 12.89 13.63 -12.02
C GLY A 79 13.50 12.51 -12.89
N GLU A 80 14.54 11.81 -12.43
CA GLU A 80 15.18 10.73 -13.20
C GLU A 80 14.34 9.46 -13.30
N ASN A 81 13.65 9.08 -12.22
CA ASN A 81 12.91 7.83 -12.20
C ASN A 81 11.57 7.90 -12.94
N MET A 82 10.97 9.08 -13.02
CA MET A 82 9.70 9.28 -13.69
C MET A 82 9.81 9.30 -15.21
N MET A 83 10.84 9.95 -15.72
CA MET A 83 11.09 10.01 -17.16
C MET A 83 11.23 8.62 -17.77
N ARG A 84 11.73 7.66 -17.02
CA ARG A 84 11.87 6.26 -17.46
C ARG A 84 10.58 5.47 -17.41
N SER A 85 9.76 5.64 -16.38
CA SER A 85 8.48 4.93 -16.25
C SER A 85 7.43 5.48 -17.21
N VAL A 86 7.39 6.79 -17.37
CA VAL A 86 6.42 7.49 -18.23
C VAL A 86 6.76 7.34 -19.72
N ALA A 87 8.03 7.25 -20.10
CA ALA A 87 8.42 7.04 -21.51
C ALA A 87 8.02 5.65 -22.04
N VAL A 88 7.73 4.69 -21.19
CA VAL A 88 7.42 3.29 -21.55
C VAL A 88 5.94 2.97 -21.37
N ASP A 89 5.20 3.72 -20.54
CA ASP A 89 3.81 3.44 -20.24
C ASP A 89 2.86 4.25 -21.11
N LYS A 90 2.05 3.54 -21.90
CA LYS A 90 1.01 4.15 -22.75
C LYS A 90 -0.01 4.99 -21.97
N SER A 91 -0.15 4.79 -20.67
CA SER A 91 -1.10 5.54 -19.82
C SER A 91 -0.74 7.02 -19.66
N ALA A 92 0.54 7.38 -19.86
CA ALA A 92 1.02 8.77 -19.83
C ALA A 92 0.83 9.49 -21.18
N TRP A 93 0.37 8.80 -22.20
CA TRP A 93 0.25 9.32 -23.53
C TRP A 93 -1.21 9.59 -23.91
N TRP A 94 -1.42 10.73 -24.56
CA TRP A 94 -2.73 11.23 -24.96
C TRP A 94 -2.76 11.49 -26.45
N VAL A 95 -3.76 11.00 -27.13
CA VAL A 95 -4.08 11.35 -28.51
C VAL A 95 -4.85 12.67 -28.46
N ILE A 96 -4.30 13.72 -29.03
CA ILE A 96 -4.95 15.03 -29.10
C ILE A 96 -5.37 15.26 -30.55
N THR A 97 -6.68 15.31 -30.79
CA THR A 97 -7.25 15.40 -32.14
C THR A 97 -8.09 16.68 -32.28
N LYS A 98 -7.76 17.50 -33.26
CA LYS A 98 -8.53 18.69 -33.64
C LYS A 98 -9.73 18.29 -34.47
N ASP A 99 -10.92 18.81 -34.11
CA ASP A 99 -12.15 18.62 -34.88
C ASP A 99 -12.32 19.72 -35.94
N LYS A 100 -13.41 19.62 -36.72
CA LYS A 100 -13.76 20.57 -37.79
C LYS A 100 -14.08 21.98 -37.29
N ASP A 101 -14.49 22.12 -36.02
CA ASP A 101 -14.87 23.38 -35.38
C ASP A 101 -13.69 24.04 -34.65
N GLY A 102 -12.50 23.45 -34.78
CA GLY A 102 -11.26 23.99 -34.21
C GLY A 102 -11.04 23.61 -32.73
N ASN A 103 -11.88 22.78 -32.14
CA ASN A 103 -11.74 22.27 -30.78
C ASN A 103 -10.97 20.94 -30.78
N TYR A 104 -10.61 20.47 -29.59
CA TYR A 104 -9.76 19.28 -29.41
C TYR A 104 -10.44 18.24 -28.54
N THR A 105 -10.29 16.99 -28.90
CA THR A 105 -10.50 15.86 -28.00
C THR A 105 -9.15 15.40 -27.45
N ILE A 106 -9.13 14.98 -26.19
CA ILE A 106 -7.98 14.44 -25.49
C ILE A 106 -8.32 13.03 -25.04
N CYS A 107 -7.75 12.03 -25.70
CA CYS A 107 -8.05 10.62 -25.49
C CYS A 107 -6.82 9.89 -24.97
N ASN A 108 -6.95 9.12 -23.89
CA ASN A 108 -5.85 8.37 -23.32
C ASN A 108 -5.47 7.15 -24.18
N ALA A 109 -4.21 7.00 -24.52
CA ALA A 109 -3.72 5.97 -25.42
C ALA A 109 -3.77 4.54 -24.83
N ALA A 110 -3.82 4.39 -23.53
CA ALA A 110 -3.90 3.08 -22.87
C ALA A 110 -5.34 2.62 -22.66
N THR A 111 -6.25 3.55 -22.33
CA THR A 111 -7.63 3.22 -21.95
C THR A 111 -8.64 3.48 -23.06
N ASN A 112 -8.27 4.22 -24.10
CA ASN A 112 -9.16 4.73 -25.14
C ASN A 112 -10.34 5.54 -24.59
N ARG A 113 -10.10 6.35 -23.53
CA ARG A 113 -11.14 7.16 -22.87
C ARG A 113 -10.81 8.64 -22.99
N TYR A 114 -11.85 9.45 -23.07
CA TYR A 114 -11.77 10.88 -23.31
C TYR A 114 -11.77 11.69 -22.03
N PHE A 115 -11.00 12.78 -21.98
CA PHE A 115 -11.17 13.85 -21.00
C PHE A 115 -12.56 14.43 -21.14
N THR A 116 -13.37 14.27 -20.09
CA THR A 116 -14.76 14.74 -20.10
C THR A 116 -15.06 15.49 -18.81
N PHE A 117 -15.73 16.62 -18.98
CA PHE A 117 -16.19 17.45 -17.89
C PHE A 117 -17.49 16.87 -17.28
N ASP A 118 -17.57 16.69 -15.95
CA ASP A 118 -18.76 16.07 -15.34
C ASP A 118 -19.72 17.04 -14.66
N GLY A 119 -19.34 18.29 -14.45
CA GLY A 119 -20.21 19.30 -13.87
C GLY A 119 -20.39 19.25 -12.36
N GLN A 120 -19.81 18.28 -11.63
CA GLN A 120 -19.87 18.19 -10.17
C GLN A 120 -18.80 19.04 -9.47
N ARG A 121 -18.97 19.42 -8.18
CA ARG A 121 -18.50 20.74 -7.71
C ARG A 121 -17.79 20.85 -6.37
N THR A 122 -16.95 21.87 -6.35
CA THR A 122 -16.95 22.95 -5.35
C THR A 122 -17.06 24.29 -6.09
N ALA A 123 -17.40 25.41 -5.45
CA ALA A 123 -17.83 26.68 -6.10
C ALA A 123 -17.04 27.09 -7.35
N ASN A 124 -15.71 26.96 -7.39
CA ASN A 124 -14.87 27.36 -8.51
C ASN A 124 -14.10 26.19 -9.14
N ARG A 125 -14.35 24.95 -8.76
CA ARG A 125 -13.62 23.77 -9.26
C ARG A 125 -14.59 22.70 -9.70
N ARG A 126 -14.23 22.03 -10.81
CA ARG A 126 -15.00 20.95 -11.43
C ARG A 126 -14.09 19.77 -11.68
N TYR A 127 -14.64 18.59 -11.71
CA TYR A 127 -13.88 17.37 -11.97
C TYR A 127 -13.82 17.05 -13.45
N ILE A 128 -12.76 16.34 -13.83
CA ILE A 128 -12.60 15.72 -15.12
C ILE A 128 -12.66 14.21 -14.88
N TYR A 129 -13.41 13.51 -15.69
CA TYR A 129 -13.43 12.04 -15.68
C TYR A 129 -13.08 11.48 -17.06
N LEU A 130 -12.75 10.20 -17.11
CA LEU A 130 -12.47 9.48 -18.34
C LEU A 130 -13.71 8.75 -18.81
N SER A 131 -14.37 9.28 -19.86
CA SER A 131 -15.55 8.64 -20.47
C SER A 131 -15.18 7.61 -21.52
N THR A 132 -16.03 6.58 -21.68
CA THR A 132 -15.87 5.56 -22.72
C THR A 132 -16.31 6.03 -24.11
N GLY A 133 -16.93 7.20 -24.21
CA GLY A 133 -17.41 7.81 -25.45
C GLY A 133 -17.22 9.30 -25.48
N ASP A 134 -17.47 9.89 -26.64
CA ASP A 134 -17.49 11.34 -26.83
C ASP A 134 -18.81 11.90 -26.32
N HIS A 135 -18.76 12.88 -25.43
CA HIS A 135 -19.90 13.56 -24.81
C HIS A 135 -20.10 14.98 -25.33
N GLY A 136 -19.78 15.22 -26.60
CA GLY A 136 -19.93 16.52 -27.25
C GLY A 136 -19.08 17.58 -26.56
N ASP A 137 -19.63 18.78 -26.31
CA ASP A 137 -18.90 19.91 -25.73
C ASP A 137 -18.24 19.62 -24.39
N LYS A 138 -18.77 18.65 -23.61
CA LYS A 138 -18.14 18.21 -22.35
C LYS A 138 -16.81 17.51 -22.59
N SER A 139 -16.62 16.86 -23.76
CA SER A 139 -15.37 16.22 -24.17
C SER A 139 -14.55 17.07 -25.13
N ARG A 140 -14.94 18.34 -25.37
CA ARG A 140 -14.24 19.26 -26.24
C ARG A 140 -13.47 20.31 -25.42
N TRP A 141 -12.29 20.59 -25.91
CA TRP A 141 -11.34 21.50 -25.27
C TRP A 141 -10.82 22.50 -26.28
N THR A 142 -10.76 23.76 -25.91
CA THR A 142 -10.00 24.76 -26.66
C THR A 142 -8.58 24.76 -26.13
N ILE A 143 -7.59 24.59 -27.01
CA ILE A 143 -6.16 24.64 -26.67
C ILE A 143 -5.54 25.80 -27.44
N TYR A 144 -4.80 26.66 -26.76
CA TYR A 144 -4.20 27.85 -27.35
C TYR A 144 -2.85 28.21 -26.69
N ALA A 145 -1.99 28.93 -27.41
CA ALA A 145 -0.74 29.42 -26.85
C ALA A 145 -1.00 30.50 -25.80
N ALA A 146 -0.55 30.26 -24.57
CA ALA A 146 -0.60 31.21 -23.47
C ALA A 146 0.72 32.02 -23.38
N SER A 147 0.80 32.98 -22.45
CA SER A 147 2.03 33.73 -22.20
C SER A 147 3.27 32.84 -21.98
N ILE A 148 3.07 31.72 -21.30
CA ILE A 148 4.03 30.61 -21.17
C ILE A 148 3.20 29.32 -21.26
N GLY A 149 3.61 28.38 -22.13
CA GLY A 149 2.93 27.12 -22.36
C GLY A 149 1.61 27.26 -23.11
N LEU A 150 0.71 26.33 -22.86
CA LEU A 150 -0.61 26.23 -23.45
C LEU A 150 -1.69 26.40 -22.36
N GLY A 151 -2.73 27.14 -22.66
CA GLY A 151 -3.98 27.14 -21.92
C GLY A 151 -4.94 26.09 -22.51
N ILE A 152 -5.59 25.34 -21.65
CA ILE A 152 -6.56 24.30 -22.02
C ILE A 152 -7.87 24.58 -21.28
N LYS A 153 -8.95 24.92 -22.00
CA LYS A 153 -10.26 25.21 -21.40
C LYS A 153 -11.36 24.33 -21.98
N ASN A 154 -12.36 24.01 -21.16
CA ASN A 154 -13.50 23.21 -21.62
C ASN A 154 -14.47 24.05 -22.44
N VAL A 155 -15.02 23.49 -23.52
CA VAL A 155 -15.95 24.16 -24.42
C VAL A 155 -17.33 24.32 -23.77
N HIS A 156 -17.79 23.35 -23.01
CA HIS A 156 -19.12 23.35 -22.37
C HIS A 156 -19.25 24.44 -21.28
N ILE A 157 -18.17 24.79 -20.58
CA ILE A 157 -18.19 25.82 -19.55
C ILE A 157 -17.13 26.87 -19.85
N PRO A 158 -17.54 28.06 -20.32
CA PRO A 158 -16.65 29.18 -20.51
C PRO A 158 -15.90 29.53 -19.21
N TYR A 159 -14.65 29.95 -19.33
CA TYR A 159 -13.78 30.34 -18.20
C TYR A 159 -13.34 29.21 -17.28
N HIS A 160 -13.58 27.93 -17.58
CA HIS A 160 -13.04 26.81 -16.85
C HIS A 160 -11.82 26.20 -17.55
N TYR A 161 -10.65 26.44 -16.96
CA TYR A 161 -9.36 25.98 -17.47
C TYR A 161 -8.95 24.67 -16.78
N LEU A 162 -8.26 23.83 -17.52
CA LEU A 162 -7.59 22.68 -16.94
C LEU A 162 -6.68 23.16 -15.81
N ASP A 163 -6.77 22.56 -14.64
CA ASP A 163 -6.07 22.96 -13.42
C ASP A 163 -5.50 21.74 -12.70
N VAL A 164 -4.29 21.90 -12.17
CA VAL A 164 -3.65 20.90 -11.33
C VAL A 164 -3.50 21.42 -9.92
N ARG A 165 -4.17 20.80 -8.97
CA ARG A 165 -4.04 21.17 -7.57
C ARG A 165 -2.66 20.84 -7.03
N LEU A 166 -1.95 21.86 -6.54
CA LEU A 166 -0.58 21.70 -6.03
C LEU A 166 -0.48 20.88 -4.75
N ASN A 167 -1.52 20.86 -3.94
CA ASN A 167 -1.52 20.20 -2.62
C ASN A 167 -1.95 18.72 -2.65
N ASN A 168 -2.71 18.30 -3.67
CA ASN A 168 -3.21 16.92 -3.76
C ASN A 168 -3.15 16.32 -5.18
N HIS A 169 -2.55 17.05 -6.12
CA HIS A 169 -2.27 16.58 -7.49
C HIS A 169 -3.50 16.15 -8.30
N ILE A 170 -4.68 16.63 -7.93
CA ILE A 170 -5.91 16.36 -8.67
C ILE A 170 -5.95 17.25 -9.92
N VAL A 171 -6.25 16.63 -11.05
CA VAL A 171 -6.54 17.32 -12.30
C VAL A 171 -8.04 17.58 -12.38
N GLY A 172 -8.39 18.83 -12.57
CA GLY A 172 -9.77 19.26 -12.70
C GLY A 172 -9.85 20.50 -13.57
N THR A 173 -10.91 21.27 -13.42
CA THR A 173 -10.99 22.62 -13.99
C THR A 173 -11.17 23.65 -12.89
N TYR A 174 -10.61 24.83 -13.10
CA TYR A 174 -10.77 25.98 -12.24
C TYR A 174 -11.42 27.14 -13.00
N GLY A 175 -12.40 27.75 -12.38
CA GLY A 175 -13.08 28.94 -12.93
C GLY A 175 -12.18 30.16 -12.79
N ASN A 176 -11.59 30.62 -13.89
CA ASN A 176 -10.71 31.77 -13.94
C ASN A 176 -11.26 32.79 -14.96
N THR A 177 -11.71 33.96 -14.49
CA THR A 177 -12.16 35.05 -15.33
C THR A 177 -11.05 36.02 -15.72
N SER A 178 -9.83 35.81 -15.19
CA SER A 178 -8.64 36.57 -15.55
C SER A 178 -8.14 36.16 -16.92
N THR A 179 -7.54 37.09 -17.63
CA THR A 179 -6.80 36.82 -18.87
C THR A 179 -5.43 36.20 -18.61
N THR A 180 -4.97 36.20 -17.35
CA THR A 180 -3.67 35.64 -16.93
C THR A 180 -3.89 34.31 -16.23
N LEU A 181 -3.39 33.23 -16.84
CA LEU A 181 -3.41 31.90 -16.24
C LEU A 181 -2.28 31.74 -15.21
N HIS A 182 -2.57 31.02 -14.13
CA HIS A 182 -1.56 30.61 -13.15
C HIS A 182 -0.70 29.44 -13.69
N ASP A 183 0.46 29.16 -13.09
CA ASP A 183 1.37 28.11 -13.53
C ASP A 183 0.76 26.71 -13.50
N ASN A 184 -0.21 26.47 -12.62
CA ASN A 184 -0.97 25.21 -12.51
C ASN A 184 -2.10 25.08 -13.55
N GLU A 185 -2.41 26.14 -14.29
CA GLU A 185 -3.38 26.18 -15.40
C GLU A 185 -2.71 26.23 -16.77
N ARG A 186 -1.37 26.15 -16.81
CA ARG A 186 -0.55 26.18 -18.03
C ARG A 186 0.17 24.88 -18.24
N PHE A 187 0.21 24.43 -19.49
CA PHE A 187 0.74 23.13 -19.88
C PHE A 187 1.70 23.23 -21.06
N PHE A 188 2.43 22.18 -21.31
CA PHE A 188 3.18 21.98 -22.55
C PHE A 188 3.13 20.51 -22.97
N LEU A 189 3.39 20.26 -24.25
CA LEU A 189 3.29 18.94 -24.84
C LEU A 189 4.68 18.41 -25.19
N ILE A 190 4.88 17.12 -24.95
CA ILE A 190 6.10 16.41 -25.38
C ILE A 190 5.69 15.31 -26.34
N ASP A 191 6.30 15.29 -27.52
CA ASP A 191 6.05 14.28 -28.54
C ASP A 191 6.73 12.92 -28.22
N GLN A 192 6.42 11.89 -29.00
CA GLN A 192 6.98 10.54 -28.84
C GLN A 192 8.51 10.46 -28.96
N LYS A 193 9.15 11.46 -29.55
CA LYS A 193 10.61 11.56 -29.63
C LYS A 193 11.21 12.29 -28.43
N GLY A 194 10.41 12.68 -27.45
CA GLY A 194 10.84 13.42 -26.26
C GLY A 194 11.09 14.90 -26.51
N ARG A 195 10.57 15.47 -27.61
CA ARG A 195 10.74 16.88 -27.98
C ARG A 195 9.54 17.69 -27.54
N VAL A 196 9.79 18.88 -27.04
CA VAL A 196 8.72 19.80 -26.62
C VAL A 196 8.10 20.47 -27.86
N VAL A 197 6.77 20.50 -27.90
CA VAL A 197 6.03 21.22 -28.95
C VAL A 197 6.26 22.72 -28.78
N THR A 198 6.84 23.36 -29.80
CA THR A 198 7.19 24.79 -29.82
C THR A 198 6.30 25.63 -30.73
N GLU A 199 5.42 24.97 -31.49
CA GLU A 199 4.44 25.62 -32.36
C GLU A 199 3.12 24.83 -32.28
N PHE A 200 2.04 25.49 -31.86
CA PHE A 200 0.70 24.91 -31.72
C PHE A 200 -0.26 25.71 -32.59
N ASP A 201 -0.89 25.06 -33.57
CA ASP A 201 -1.82 25.68 -34.54
C ASP A 201 -1.28 26.95 -35.22
N GLY A 202 0.00 26.96 -35.55
CA GLY A 202 0.66 28.07 -36.18
C GLY A 202 1.17 29.14 -35.20
N GLU A 203 0.81 29.08 -33.93
CA GLU A 203 1.28 30.01 -32.92
C GLU A 203 2.53 29.48 -32.20
N LYS A 204 3.43 30.40 -31.86
CA LYS A 204 4.63 30.06 -31.09
C LYS A 204 4.28 29.77 -29.64
N VAL A 205 4.68 28.62 -29.11
CA VAL A 205 4.53 28.27 -27.69
C VAL A 205 5.77 28.73 -26.93
N ASN A 206 5.60 29.69 -26.02
CA ASN A 206 6.66 30.12 -25.12
C ASN A 206 6.82 29.09 -23.98
N LEU A 207 8.01 28.54 -23.85
CA LEU A 207 8.26 27.48 -22.87
C LEU A 207 8.79 28.06 -21.55
N PRO A 208 8.49 27.42 -20.38
CA PRO A 208 9.09 27.82 -19.12
C PRO A 208 10.61 27.61 -19.15
N LYS A 209 11.36 28.43 -18.41
CA LYS A 209 12.84 28.37 -18.38
C LYS A 209 13.42 26.98 -18.03
N ASN A 210 12.63 26.17 -17.33
CA ASN A 210 13.03 24.85 -16.84
C ASN A 210 12.35 23.69 -17.57
N CYS A 211 11.66 23.92 -18.69
CA CYS A 211 11.12 22.84 -19.48
C CYS A 211 12.21 22.14 -20.28
N PHE A 212 11.99 20.87 -20.64
CA PHE A 212 12.91 20.13 -21.48
C PHE A 212 12.95 20.73 -22.88
N SER A 213 14.08 21.37 -23.23
CA SER A 213 14.41 21.72 -24.58
C SER A 213 15.40 20.68 -25.13
N GLY A 214 14.97 19.90 -26.11
CA GLY A 214 15.84 18.92 -26.77
C GLY A 214 15.68 17.48 -26.27
N ASN A 215 16.51 16.59 -26.81
CA ASN A 215 16.53 15.17 -26.47
C ASN A 215 16.40 14.91 -24.96
N ALA A 216 15.65 13.91 -24.57
CA ALA A 216 15.41 13.47 -23.18
C ALA A 216 16.68 13.14 -22.34
N LYS A 217 17.86 13.42 -22.87
CA LYS A 217 19.17 13.21 -22.25
C LYS A 217 19.74 14.44 -21.54
N THR A 218 19.12 15.63 -21.69
CA THR A 218 19.68 16.87 -21.11
C THR A 218 18.63 17.56 -20.25
N ARG A 219 18.92 17.76 -18.99
CA ARG A 219 18.10 18.47 -18.02
C ARG A 219 18.83 19.69 -17.50
N THR A 220 18.18 20.86 -17.53
CA THR A 220 18.68 22.06 -16.86
C THR A 220 18.03 22.18 -15.50
N TYR A 221 18.78 22.03 -14.43
CA TYR A 221 18.35 22.26 -13.07
C TYR A 221 19.08 23.46 -12.49
N SER A 222 18.38 24.44 -11.97
CA SER A 222 18.92 25.63 -11.28
C SER A 222 20.13 26.27 -11.97
N GLY A 223 20.06 26.45 -13.31
CA GLY A 223 21.11 27.12 -14.08
C GLY A 223 22.37 26.29 -14.34
N LYS A 224 22.44 25.05 -13.94
CA LYS A 224 23.53 24.11 -14.28
C LYS A 224 23.01 23.01 -15.18
N THR A 225 23.64 22.80 -16.32
CA THR A 225 23.39 21.68 -17.23
C THR A 225 24.03 20.43 -16.63
N VAL A 226 23.23 19.50 -16.10
CA VAL A 226 23.71 18.19 -15.68
C VAL A 226 23.53 17.24 -16.86
N ARG A 227 24.64 16.87 -17.51
CA ARG A 227 24.65 15.78 -18.49
C ARG A 227 24.58 14.48 -17.73
N HIS A 228 23.41 13.90 -17.61
CA HIS A 228 23.30 12.51 -17.22
C HIS A 228 23.68 11.66 -18.45
N LYS A 229 24.87 11.03 -18.40
CA LYS A 229 25.09 9.83 -19.17
C LYS A 229 23.89 8.93 -18.86
N ALA A 230 23.07 8.64 -19.87
CA ALA A 230 22.11 7.56 -19.70
C ALA A 230 22.92 6.42 -19.12
N PRO A 231 22.58 5.89 -17.94
CA PRO A 231 23.21 4.65 -17.56
C PRO A 231 22.90 3.73 -18.73
N SER A 232 23.93 3.14 -19.28
CA SER A 232 23.84 1.94 -20.09
C SER A 232 23.48 0.75 -19.18
N VAL A 233 22.57 0.98 -18.24
CA VAL A 233 21.67 -0.07 -17.87
C VAL A 233 20.83 -0.13 -19.13
N ALA A 234 21.22 -0.98 -20.06
CA ALA A 234 20.24 -1.78 -20.68
C ALA A 234 19.20 -2.03 -19.59
N VAL A 235 18.11 -1.26 -19.58
CA VAL A 235 16.87 -1.78 -19.13
C VAL A 235 16.69 -2.94 -20.08
N THR A 236 17.18 -4.07 -19.68
CA THR A 236 16.62 -5.34 -20.01
C THR A 236 15.29 -5.44 -19.23
N THR A 237 14.43 -4.45 -19.37
CA THR A 237 13.11 -4.71 -19.90
C THR A 237 13.34 -4.97 -21.40
N GLU A 238 14.19 -5.89 -21.68
CA GLU A 238 13.76 -6.89 -22.62
C GLU A 238 12.48 -7.47 -22.02
N VAL A 239 11.33 -6.85 -22.33
CA VAL A 239 10.35 -7.60 -23.07
C VAL A 239 11.16 -8.13 -24.23
N ARG A 240 11.92 -9.20 -24.00
CA ARG A 240 12.40 -10.06 -25.06
C ARG A 240 11.09 -10.60 -25.59
N ARG A 241 10.57 -9.89 -26.60
CA ARG A 241 9.74 -10.55 -27.59
C ARG A 241 10.49 -11.83 -27.83
N ILE A 242 9.89 -12.94 -27.42
CA ILE A 242 10.28 -14.24 -27.87
C ILE A 242 10.31 -14.03 -29.37
N GLN A 243 11.51 -14.01 -29.98
CA GLN A 243 11.67 -13.60 -31.38
C GLN A 243 10.85 -14.57 -32.22
N GLY A 244 10.01 -14.05 -33.10
CA GLY A 244 9.17 -14.85 -33.97
C GLY A 244 7.99 -15.54 -33.21
N ASN A 245 7.20 -16.33 -33.85
CA ASN A 245 6.02 -17.07 -33.40
C ASN A 245 6.22 -18.06 -32.24
N THR A 246 7.13 -17.81 -31.30
CA THR A 246 7.41 -18.67 -30.15
C THR A 246 6.23 -18.57 -29.15
N GLN A 247 5.47 -19.64 -29.03
CA GLN A 247 4.35 -19.73 -28.10
C GLN A 247 4.86 -19.80 -26.65
N GLN A 248 4.02 -19.38 -25.71
CA GLN A 248 4.34 -19.49 -24.29
C GLN A 248 4.35 -20.97 -23.87
N LEU A 249 5.46 -21.40 -23.25
CA LEU A 249 5.61 -22.76 -22.74
C LEU A 249 4.74 -22.97 -21.51
N SER A 250 3.86 -23.96 -21.56
CA SER A 250 3.12 -24.43 -20.38
C SER A 250 3.87 -25.59 -19.75
N PHE A 251 4.16 -25.49 -18.44
CA PHE A 251 4.95 -26.48 -17.73
C PHE A 251 4.58 -26.59 -16.26
N THR A 252 4.99 -27.70 -15.65
CA THR A 252 4.94 -27.92 -14.21
C THR A 252 6.35 -28.19 -13.66
N ILE A 253 6.54 -27.94 -12.37
CA ILE A 253 7.74 -28.32 -11.62
C ILE A 253 7.27 -29.25 -10.50
N ASN A 254 7.79 -30.49 -10.49
CA ASN A 254 7.35 -31.55 -9.57
C ASN A 254 5.83 -31.78 -9.59
N GLY A 255 5.20 -31.62 -10.77
CA GLY A 255 3.74 -31.74 -10.95
C GLY A 255 2.96 -30.48 -10.59
N ILE A 256 3.57 -29.44 -10.05
CA ILE A 256 2.92 -28.20 -9.62
C ILE A 256 3.12 -27.12 -10.68
N ARG A 257 2.03 -26.43 -11.05
CA ARG A 257 2.03 -25.32 -12.01
C ARG A 257 2.57 -24.06 -11.34
N PRO A 258 3.65 -23.42 -11.85
CA PRO A 258 4.08 -22.10 -11.38
C PRO A 258 3.00 -21.02 -11.61
N VAL A 259 3.08 -19.93 -10.85
CA VAL A 259 2.15 -18.79 -11.04
C VAL A 259 2.70 -17.90 -12.15
N PHE A 260 1.86 -17.61 -13.14
CA PHE A 260 2.21 -16.74 -14.26
C PHE A 260 1.99 -15.26 -13.93
N ASN A 261 3.01 -14.45 -14.21
CA ASN A 261 2.96 -13.00 -14.11
C ASN A 261 2.81 -12.37 -15.50
N SER A 262 1.61 -11.91 -15.81
CA SER A 262 1.30 -11.29 -17.11
C SER A 262 2.07 -9.99 -17.38
N LEU A 263 2.49 -9.27 -16.32
CA LEU A 263 3.22 -8.02 -16.47
C LEU A 263 4.68 -8.20 -16.89
N SER A 264 5.30 -9.32 -16.52
CA SER A 264 6.70 -9.63 -16.83
C SER A 264 6.86 -10.84 -17.76
N SER A 265 5.75 -11.45 -18.19
CA SER A 265 5.74 -12.69 -18.97
C SER A 265 6.62 -13.79 -18.36
N SER A 266 6.66 -13.86 -17.03
CA SER A 266 7.47 -14.80 -16.27
C SER A 266 6.64 -15.59 -15.28
N HIS A 267 7.19 -16.70 -14.80
CA HIS A 267 6.55 -17.55 -13.81
C HIS A 267 7.28 -17.43 -12.47
N LEU A 268 6.52 -17.50 -11.36
CA LEU A 268 7.05 -17.56 -10.01
C LEU A 268 6.71 -18.91 -9.38
N PHE A 269 7.70 -19.55 -8.77
CA PHE A 269 7.55 -20.84 -8.11
C PHE A 269 8.09 -20.80 -6.68
N ALA A 270 7.28 -21.27 -5.72
CA ALA A 270 7.65 -21.31 -4.30
C ALA A 270 8.42 -22.59 -3.97
N ILE A 271 9.54 -22.45 -3.24
CA ILE A 271 10.38 -23.54 -2.76
C ILE A 271 10.77 -23.32 -1.29
N SER A 272 11.02 -24.40 -0.54
CA SER A 272 11.41 -24.31 0.87
C SER A 272 12.84 -23.77 1.04
N GLU A 273 13.02 -22.71 1.84
CA GLU A 273 14.34 -22.13 2.12
C GLU A 273 15.28 -23.13 2.80
N SER A 274 14.80 -23.82 3.83
CA SER A 274 15.64 -24.75 4.63
C SER A 274 16.29 -25.87 3.83
N LYS A 275 15.67 -26.25 2.70
CA LYS A 275 16.14 -27.34 1.84
C LYS A 275 16.84 -26.87 0.57
N ASN A 276 16.53 -25.65 0.12
CA ASN A 276 16.82 -25.23 -1.26
C ASN A 276 17.57 -23.89 -1.37
N ALA A 277 18.11 -23.36 -0.28
CA ALA A 277 18.78 -22.05 -0.31
C ALA A 277 20.00 -22.02 -1.26
N LYS A 278 20.74 -23.10 -1.37
CA LYS A 278 21.92 -23.20 -2.24
C LYS A 278 21.57 -23.72 -3.63
N GLU A 279 20.68 -24.69 -3.70
CA GLU A 279 20.28 -25.34 -4.93
C GLU A 279 18.90 -25.98 -4.81
N PHE A 280 18.20 -26.08 -5.93
CA PHE A 280 16.93 -26.76 -6.04
C PHE A 280 16.95 -27.70 -7.24
N THR A 281 16.63 -28.98 -7.04
CA THR A 281 16.45 -29.93 -8.12
C THR A 281 14.96 -30.17 -8.34
N GLY A 282 14.48 -29.86 -9.53
CA GLY A 282 13.06 -29.99 -9.91
C GLY A 282 12.89 -30.81 -11.17
N ARG A 283 11.81 -31.59 -11.22
CA ARG A 283 11.37 -32.27 -12.42
C ARG A 283 10.43 -31.35 -13.21
N ILE A 284 10.87 -30.94 -14.40
CA ILE A 284 10.08 -30.07 -15.29
C ILE A 284 9.33 -30.99 -16.28
N ALA A 285 8.03 -30.84 -16.35
CA ALA A 285 7.19 -31.51 -17.34
C ALA A 285 6.42 -30.46 -18.15
N THR A 286 6.40 -30.65 -19.47
CA THR A 286 5.69 -29.79 -20.44
C THR A 286 4.46 -30.49 -20.95
N THR A 287 3.46 -29.73 -21.38
CA THR A 287 2.26 -30.25 -22.06
C THR A 287 2.59 -30.77 -23.46
N GLU A 288 3.54 -30.13 -24.14
CA GLU A 288 4.05 -30.57 -25.44
C GLU A 288 5.05 -31.72 -25.25
N LYS A 289 4.78 -32.83 -25.90
CA LYS A 289 5.59 -34.06 -25.77
C LYS A 289 6.73 -34.15 -26.77
N LYS A 290 6.69 -33.34 -27.84
CA LYS A 290 7.74 -33.32 -28.88
C LYS A 290 8.74 -32.22 -28.59
N GLY A 291 10.01 -32.50 -28.81
CA GLY A 291 11.08 -31.54 -28.65
C GLY A 291 12.00 -31.81 -27.44
N THR A 292 13.06 -31.04 -27.36
CA THR A 292 14.04 -31.08 -26.27
C THR A 292 13.94 -29.80 -25.43
N LEU A 293 13.82 -29.97 -24.11
CA LEU A 293 13.72 -28.85 -23.19
C LEU A 293 15.13 -28.41 -22.75
N PHE A 294 15.36 -27.10 -22.75
CA PHE A 294 16.56 -26.45 -22.24
C PHE A 294 16.21 -25.44 -21.14
N VAL A 295 17.13 -25.28 -20.19
CA VAL A 295 17.12 -24.22 -19.17
C VAL A 295 18.44 -23.47 -19.28
N ASP A 296 18.41 -22.18 -19.56
CA ASP A 296 19.59 -21.33 -19.80
C ASP A 296 20.59 -21.96 -20.81
N GLY A 297 20.06 -22.55 -21.88
CA GLY A 297 20.85 -23.24 -22.92
C GLY A 297 21.37 -24.63 -22.52
N LYS A 298 21.18 -25.08 -21.30
CA LYS A 298 21.56 -26.43 -20.86
C LYS A 298 20.39 -27.38 -21.07
N LYS A 299 20.68 -28.53 -21.73
CA LYS A 299 19.68 -29.58 -21.95
C LYS A 299 19.18 -30.13 -20.63
N VAL A 300 17.88 -30.25 -20.47
CA VAL A 300 17.26 -30.90 -19.31
C VAL A 300 17.49 -32.39 -19.38
N GLY A 301 17.87 -32.99 -18.24
CA GLY A 301 18.22 -34.40 -18.15
C GLY A 301 17.06 -35.35 -18.40
N THR A 302 17.37 -36.63 -18.52
CA THR A 302 16.40 -37.72 -18.68
C THR A 302 15.33 -37.64 -17.57
N GLY A 303 14.07 -37.81 -17.93
CA GLY A 303 12.95 -37.67 -16.98
C GLY A 303 12.59 -36.25 -16.58
N GLY A 304 13.15 -35.23 -17.25
CA GLY A 304 12.81 -33.81 -17.04
C GLY A 304 13.51 -33.16 -15.83
N THR A 305 14.52 -33.78 -15.24
CA THR A 305 15.21 -33.27 -14.04
C THR A 305 16.22 -32.18 -14.38
N PHE A 306 16.18 -31.09 -13.63
CA PHE A 306 17.13 -29.97 -13.74
C PHE A 306 17.54 -29.44 -12.36
N ARG A 307 18.82 -29.08 -12.23
CA ARG A 307 19.42 -28.51 -11.01
C ARG A 307 19.58 -27.01 -11.15
N PHE A 308 18.82 -26.25 -10.38
CA PHE A 308 18.87 -24.79 -10.29
C PHE A 308 19.83 -24.39 -9.18
N THR A 309 20.84 -23.58 -9.47
CA THR A 309 21.82 -23.10 -8.49
C THR A 309 21.45 -21.71 -8.01
N LYS A 310 21.46 -21.46 -6.69
CA LYS A 310 21.05 -20.19 -6.06
C LYS A 310 19.71 -19.69 -6.58
N PRO A 311 18.63 -20.47 -6.47
CA PRO A 311 17.38 -20.24 -7.22
C PRO A 311 16.72 -18.91 -6.91
N THR A 312 17.01 -18.26 -5.77
CA THR A 312 16.36 -17.01 -5.33
C THR A 312 17.29 -15.80 -5.32
N ASP A 313 18.47 -15.86 -5.92
CA ASP A 313 19.43 -14.74 -6.00
C ASP A 313 18.98 -13.61 -6.94
N GLY A 314 17.83 -13.76 -7.58
CA GLY A 314 17.25 -12.82 -8.53
C GLY A 314 17.45 -13.23 -9.98
N HIS A 315 18.10 -14.38 -10.23
CA HIS A 315 18.23 -14.95 -11.58
C HIS A 315 16.86 -15.35 -12.13
N THR A 316 16.66 -15.07 -13.41
CA THR A 316 15.46 -15.49 -14.16
C THR A 316 15.89 -16.52 -15.18
N TYR A 317 15.49 -17.77 -14.95
CA TYR A 317 15.84 -18.91 -15.82
C TYR A 317 15.01 -18.87 -17.09
N ARG A 318 15.68 -19.05 -18.24
CA ARG A 318 15.03 -19.19 -19.55
C ARG A 318 14.75 -20.65 -19.84
N LEU A 319 13.49 -21.02 -19.94
CA LEU A 319 13.07 -22.33 -20.46
C LEU A 319 12.80 -22.20 -21.97
N ALA A 320 13.31 -23.14 -22.75
CA ALA A 320 13.10 -23.19 -24.18
C ALA A 320 12.83 -24.63 -24.61
N LEU A 321 11.71 -24.84 -25.30
CA LEU A 321 11.41 -26.10 -25.99
C LEU A 321 11.86 -25.98 -27.44
N VAL A 322 12.78 -26.86 -27.85
CA VAL A 322 13.41 -26.82 -29.16
C VAL A 322 12.94 -28.02 -29.98
N GLN A 323 12.49 -27.77 -31.19
CA GLN A 323 12.17 -28.79 -32.20
C GLN A 323 12.87 -28.39 -33.52
N ASN A 324 13.49 -29.34 -34.18
CA ASN A 324 14.22 -29.13 -35.45
C ASN A 324 15.19 -27.94 -35.41
N ASN A 325 15.92 -27.78 -34.31
CA ASN A 325 16.85 -26.67 -34.00
C ASN A 325 16.18 -25.29 -33.76
N ASP A 326 14.85 -25.17 -33.82
CA ASP A 326 14.14 -23.93 -33.56
C ASP A 326 13.48 -23.93 -32.16
N THR A 327 13.52 -22.80 -31.46
CA THR A 327 12.75 -22.64 -30.23
C THR A 327 11.27 -22.42 -30.56
N VAL A 328 10.45 -23.43 -30.32
CA VAL A 328 9.00 -23.39 -30.63
C VAL A 328 8.17 -22.83 -29.48
N GLN A 329 8.59 -23.08 -28.23
CA GLN A 329 7.96 -22.52 -27.04
C GLN A 329 9.00 -22.04 -26.02
N GLY A 330 8.66 -21.03 -25.23
CA GLY A 330 9.56 -20.50 -24.21
C GLY A 330 8.84 -19.98 -22.98
N ALA A 331 9.56 -19.94 -21.87
CA ALA A 331 9.10 -19.36 -20.61
C ALA A 331 10.24 -18.78 -19.79
N TRP A 332 9.91 -17.88 -18.90
CA TRP A 332 10.81 -17.36 -17.88
C TRP A 332 10.36 -17.86 -16.51
N LEU A 333 11.30 -18.26 -15.66
CA LEU A 333 11.04 -18.81 -14.34
C LEU A 333 11.90 -18.12 -13.29
N THR A 334 11.25 -17.72 -12.19
CA THR A 334 11.90 -17.17 -10.99
C THR A 334 11.42 -17.96 -9.77
N PHE A 335 12.23 -18.02 -8.73
CA PHE A 335 11.87 -18.71 -7.48
C PHE A 335 11.68 -17.73 -6.32
N THR A 336 10.97 -18.20 -5.29
CA THR A 336 10.79 -17.51 -4.01
C THR A 336 10.72 -18.51 -2.85
N PHE A 337 11.08 -18.06 -1.63
CA PHE A 337 10.86 -18.84 -0.40
C PHE A 337 9.54 -18.47 0.29
N LEU A 338 8.88 -17.41 -0.15
CA LEU A 338 7.55 -17.06 0.36
C LEU A 338 6.47 -17.92 -0.30
N PRO A 339 5.40 -18.26 0.43
CA PRO A 339 4.21 -18.83 -0.18
C PRO A 339 3.63 -17.84 -1.21
N VAL A 340 3.04 -18.38 -2.28
CA VAL A 340 2.45 -17.58 -3.36
C VAL A 340 0.95 -17.84 -3.42
N ILE A 341 0.16 -16.77 -3.36
CA ILE A 341 -1.30 -16.81 -3.50
C ILE A 341 -1.69 -16.25 -4.87
N GLU A 342 -2.49 -17.01 -5.61
CA GLU A 342 -3.10 -16.60 -6.86
C GLU A 342 -4.61 -16.49 -6.68
N LEU A 343 -5.14 -15.29 -6.92
CA LEU A 343 -6.57 -14.99 -6.96
C LEU A 343 -6.99 -14.73 -8.39
N THR A 344 -8.05 -15.40 -8.85
CA THR A 344 -8.64 -15.13 -10.16
C THR A 344 -10.12 -14.79 -10.00
N THR A 345 -10.53 -13.67 -10.58
CA THR A 345 -11.92 -13.22 -10.55
C THR A 345 -12.33 -12.68 -11.92
N SER A 346 -13.52 -13.01 -12.35
CA SER A 346 -14.12 -12.51 -13.60
C SER A 346 -14.82 -11.15 -13.43
N ARG A 347 -15.03 -10.72 -12.19
CA ARG A 347 -15.69 -9.45 -11.87
C ARG A 347 -14.72 -8.50 -11.17
N ALA A 348 -14.95 -7.21 -11.32
CA ALA A 348 -14.21 -6.19 -10.57
C ALA A 348 -14.35 -6.42 -9.05
N VAL A 349 -13.24 -6.33 -8.34
CA VAL A 349 -13.24 -6.40 -6.89
C VAL A 349 -13.62 -5.03 -6.33
N THR A 350 -14.64 -4.97 -5.48
CA THR A 350 -15.12 -3.72 -4.86
C THR A 350 -15.04 -3.79 -3.33
N LYS A 351 -15.27 -2.68 -2.64
CA LYS A 351 -15.38 -2.63 -1.16
C LYS A 351 -16.75 -3.08 -0.67
N SER A 352 -17.80 -2.81 -1.45
CA SER A 352 -19.20 -2.98 -1.04
C SER A 352 -19.63 -4.43 -0.99
N SER A 353 -19.17 -5.26 -1.93
CA SER A 353 -19.64 -6.65 -2.07
C SER A 353 -18.49 -7.62 -2.34
N PHE A 354 -18.74 -8.91 -2.05
CA PHE A 354 -17.83 -9.98 -2.40
C PHE A 354 -18.03 -10.40 -3.85
N SER A 355 -16.96 -10.43 -4.63
CA SER A 355 -16.91 -10.95 -5.99
C SER A 355 -16.50 -12.42 -5.96
N PRO A 356 -17.14 -13.31 -6.74
CA PRO A 356 -16.70 -14.69 -6.90
C PRO A 356 -15.26 -14.74 -7.40
N ALA A 357 -14.48 -15.65 -6.85
CA ALA A 357 -13.08 -15.84 -7.20
C ALA A 357 -12.66 -17.30 -7.05
N THR A 358 -11.55 -17.64 -7.65
CA THR A 358 -10.78 -18.81 -7.31
C THR A 358 -9.53 -18.42 -6.55
N PHE A 359 -9.11 -19.31 -5.66
CA PHE A 359 -7.93 -19.14 -4.82
C PHE A 359 -7.03 -20.35 -4.99
N ARG A 360 -5.75 -20.11 -5.20
CA ARG A 360 -4.72 -21.14 -5.20
C ARG A 360 -3.54 -20.69 -4.35
N LEU A 361 -3.01 -21.59 -3.53
CA LEU A 361 -1.84 -21.35 -2.69
C LEU A 361 -0.71 -22.31 -3.12
N LEU A 362 0.46 -21.77 -3.41
CA LEU A 362 1.71 -22.52 -3.49
C LEU A 362 2.42 -22.36 -2.16
N ASP A 363 2.32 -23.37 -1.31
CA ASP A 363 3.04 -23.42 -0.04
C ASP A 363 4.36 -24.20 -0.21
N PRO A 364 5.52 -23.58 0.01
CA PRO A 364 6.80 -24.28 -0.12
C PRO A 364 7.02 -25.40 0.90
N GLN A 365 6.23 -25.45 1.96
CA GLN A 365 6.31 -26.45 3.04
C GLN A 365 5.38 -27.65 2.78
N HIS A 366 4.21 -27.40 2.20
CA HIS A 366 3.15 -28.39 2.03
C HIS A 366 2.88 -28.61 0.54
N ARG A 367 3.17 -29.82 0.06
CA ARG A 367 3.17 -30.14 -1.38
C ARG A 367 1.78 -30.35 -2.01
N ASP A 368 0.72 -30.43 -1.23
CA ASP A 368 -0.63 -30.71 -1.71
C ASP A 368 -1.40 -29.46 -2.19
N THR A 369 -0.69 -28.46 -2.66
CA THR A 369 -1.18 -27.09 -2.75
C THR A 369 -1.63 -26.63 -4.14
N ASP A 370 -1.59 -27.48 -5.17
CA ASP A 370 -2.01 -27.07 -6.52
C ASP A 370 -3.53 -27.13 -6.74
N SER A 371 -4.31 -27.35 -5.70
CA SER A 371 -5.78 -27.32 -5.78
C SER A 371 -6.31 -25.90 -5.87
N THR A 372 -7.21 -25.68 -6.85
CA THR A 372 -7.94 -24.42 -6.96
C THR A 372 -9.21 -24.48 -6.12
N LEU A 373 -9.35 -23.56 -5.18
CA LEU A 373 -10.49 -23.49 -4.24
C LEU A 373 -11.47 -22.40 -4.66
N THR A 374 -12.76 -22.65 -4.45
CA THR A 374 -13.79 -21.63 -4.61
C THR A 374 -13.72 -20.63 -3.46
N ALA A 375 -13.68 -19.36 -3.81
CA ALA A 375 -13.58 -18.25 -2.87
C ALA A 375 -14.43 -17.06 -3.32
N ALA A 376 -14.54 -16.08 -2.43
CA ALA A 376 -15.10 -14.78 -2.73
C ALA A 376 -14.19 -13.71 -2.13
N VAL A 377 -13.92 -12.65 -2.88
CA VAL A 377 -12.99 -11.58 -2.50
C VAL A 377 -13.66 -10.22 -2.56
N ARG A 378 -13.22 -9.31 -1.68
CA ARG A 378 -13.55 -7.89 -1.75
C ARG A 378 -12.38 -7.05 -1.27
N HIS A 379 -12.34 -5.78 -1.66
CA HIS A 379 -11.41 -4.83 -1.02
C HIS A 379 -11.82 -4.62 0.44
N ARG A 380 -10.83 -4.39 1.31
CA ARG A 380 -11.06 -4.09 2.71
C ARG A 380 -10.22 -2.88 3.15
N GLY A 381 -10.53 -2.43 4.37
CA GLY A 381 -9.92 -1.24 4.96
C GLY A 381 -10.80 -0.02 4.72
N ASP A 382 -10.44 1.06 5.36
CA ASP A 382 -11.04 2.38 5.18
C ASP A 382 -10.04 3.28 4.47
N TYR A 383 -9.11 3.85 5.19
CA TYR A 383 -8.00 4.63 4.63
C TYR A 383 -7.13 3.79 3.67
N ALA A 384 -6.89 2.52 3.98
CA ALA A 384 -6.13 1.61 3.12
C ALA A 384 -6.71 1.43 1.70
N THR A 385 -8.01 1.73 1.48
CA THR A 385 -8.62 1.67 0.15
C THR A 385 -8.16 2.79 -0.79
N LEU A 386 -7.52 3.82 -0.24
CA LEU A 386 -6.98 4.94 -1.00
C LEU A 386 -5.68 4.59 -1.71
N PHE A 387 -4.94 3.63 -1.16
CA PHE A 387 -3.65 3.24 -1.74
C PHE A 387 -3.84 2.37 -2.99
N PRO A 388 -2.94 2.48 -3.98
CA PRO A 388 -2.94 1.60 -5.15
C PRO A 388 -2.83 0.12 -4.77
N LYS A 389 -2.00 -0.21 -3.78
CA LYS A 389 -1.84 -1.55 -3.22
C LYS A 389 -3.04 -1.89 -2.32
N LYS A 390 -4.00 -2.64 -2.85
CA LYS A 390 -5.27 -2.93 -2.17
C LYS A 390 -5.17 -4.10 -1.22
N ALA A 391 -5.78 -3.98 -0.04
CA ALA A 391 -5.99 -5.09 0.87
C ALA A 391 -7.28 -5.85 0.53
N TYR A 392 -7.28 -7.17 0.76
CA TYR A 392 -8.42 -8.03 0.42
C TYR A 392 -8.94 -8.79 1.63
N ALA A 393 -10.26 -8.99 1.66
CA ALA A 393 -10.91 -9.99 2.47
C ALA A 393 -11.25 -11.18 1.56
N VAL A 394 -10.89 -12.38 2.01
CA VAL A 394 -11.11 -13.63 1.28
C VAL A 394 -12.02 -14.54 2.10
N LYS A 395 -13.10 -15.01 1.50
CA LYS A 395 -13.99 -16.01 2.09
C LYS A 395 -13.96 -17.29 1.27
N PHE A 396 -13.87 -18.43 1.94
CA PHE A 396 -14.02 -19.72 1.30
C PHE A 396 -15.46 -20.19 1.42
N VAL A 397 -16.02 -20.55 0.28
CA VAL A 397 -17.39 -21.01 0.13
C VAL A 397 -17.43 -22.17 -0.87
N ASP A 398 -18.45 -23.03 -0.79
CA ASP A 398 -18.72 -23.99 -1.84
C ASP A 398 -19.54 -23.36 -2.99
N ALA A 399 -19.90 -24.17 -3.97
CA ALA A 399 -20.68 -23.73 -5.12
C ALA A 399 -22.08 -23.19 -4.76
N THR A 400 -22.60 -23.56 -3.59
CA THR A 400 -23.90 -23.08 -3.06
C THR A 400 -23.75 -21.80 -2.21
N GLY A 401 -22.53 -21.32 -1.99
CA GLY A 401 -22.24 -20.17 -1.12
C GLY A 401 -22.12 -20.54 0.38
N LYS A 402 -22.19 -21.82 0.74
CA LYS A 402 -22.00 -22.28 2.12
C LYS A 402 -20.54 -22.18 2.52
N LYS A 403 -20.29 -21.73 3.75
CA LYS A 403 -18.95 -21.54 4.32
C LYS A 403 -18.16 -22.84 4.34
N GLN A 404 -16.89 -22.75 3.94
CA GLN A 404 -15.92 -23.84 3.92
C GLN A 404 -14.71 -23.45 4.76
N ASP A 405 -14.56 -24.05 5.93
CA ASP A 405 -13.37 -23.86 6.77
C ASP A 405 -12.14 -24.49 6.08
N ARG A 406 -11.00 -23.79 6.10
CA ARG A 406 -9.73 -24.19 5.50
C ARG A 406 -8.59 -23.93 6.47
N HIS A 407 -7.57 -24.78 6.41
CA HIS A 407 -6.32 -24.63 7.15
C HIS A 407 -5.19 -24.23 6.18
N PHE A 408 -4.42 -23.21 6.50
CA PHE A 408 -3.31 -22.72 5.68
C PHE A 408 -2.12 -22.30 6.53
N LEU A 409 -0.91 -22.62 6.10
CA LEU A 409 0.35 -22.05 6.59
C LEU A 409 0.53 -22.08 8.12
N ASP A 410 0.13 -23.16 8.78
CA ASP A 410 0.15 -23.33 10.24
C ASP A 410 -0.69 -22.30 11.02
N LEU A 411 -1.67 -21.68 10.34
CA LEU A 411 -2.63 -20.81 10.94
C LEU A 411 -3.89 -21.58 11.34
N ARG A 412 -4.78 -20.98 12.12
CA ARG A 412 -6.02 -21.66 12.56
C ARG A 412 -6.90 -22.07 11.37
N THR A 413 -7.80 -23.00 11.59
CA THR A 413 -8.82 -23.38 10.60
C THR A 413 -9.97 -22.37 10.61
N ASP A 414 -10.23 -21.69 9.48
CA ASP A 414 -11.32 -20.73 9.31
C ASP A 414 -11.76 -20.65 7.84
N ASN A 415 -12.91 -20.00 7.60
CA ASN A 415 -13.41 -19.70 6.26
C ASN A 415 -13.16 -18.26 5.83
N TYR A 416 -12.60 -17.40 6.68
CA TYR A 416 -12.46 -15.97 6.38
C TYR A 416 -11.06 -15.46 6.73
N TRP A 417 -10.35 -14.99 5.71
CA TRP A 417 -8.96 -14.60 5.78
C TRP A 417 -8.75 -13.17 5.29
N ILE A 418 -7.63 -12.59 5.61
CA ILE A 418 -7.23 -11.25 5.22
C ILE A 418 -5.91 -11.31 4.46
N LEU A 419 -5.85 -10.63 3.33
CA LEU A 419 -4.62 -10.23 2.67
C LEU A 419 -4.40 -8.76 2.98
N ASP A 420 -3.61 -8.51 4.02
CA ASP A 420 -3.26 -7.16 4.42
C ASP A 420 -2.12 -6.64 3.54
N ALA A 421 -2.37 -5.53 2.85
CA ALA A 421 -1.44 -4.95 1.88
C ALA A 421 -0.23 -4.29 2.54
N MET A 422 -0.33 -3.90 3.82
CA MET A 422 0.69 -3.15 4.55
C MET A 422 1.17 -1.93 3.73
N ALA A 423 0.22 -1.21 3.09
CA ALA A 423 0.54 -0.23 2.05
C ALA A 423 1.29 0.99 2.60
N ILE A 424 0.97 1.43 3.82
CA ILE A 424 1.63 2.56 4.48
C ILE A 424 2.97 2.17 5.12
N ASP A 425 3.18 0.90 5.40
CA ASP A 425 4.38 0.42 6.08
C ASP A 425 5.55 0.26 5.09
N HIS A 426 6.56 1.08 5.24
CA HIS A 426 7.77 1.04 4.42
C HIS A 426 8.59 -0.24 4.61
N ALA A 427 8.43 -0.93 5.74
CA ALA A 427 9.07 -2.21 6.02
C ALA A 427 8.25 -3.43 5.54
N ARG A 428 6.95 -3.26 5.27
CA ARG A 428 6.02 -4.36 4.94
C ARG A 428 5.93 -5.47 6.01
N MET A 429 6.16 -5.13 7.28
CA MET A 429 6.16 -6.14 8.35
C MET A 429 5.75 -5.61 9.74
N ARG A 430 5.60 -4.28 9.94
CA ARG A 430 5.30 -3.71 11.27
C ARG A 430 4.08 -4.32 11.92
N ASN A 431 2.96 -4.40 11.20
CA ASN A 431 1.74 -5.01 11.70
C ASN A 431 1.98 -6.48 12.10
N ARG A 432 2.73 -7.23 11.30
CA ARG A 432 3.03 -8.64 11.59
C ARG A 432 3.93 -8.79 12.81
N VAL A 433 5.02 -8.03 12.87
CA VAL A 433 5.95 -8.05 14.03
C VAL A 433 5.24 -7.64 15.32
N ALA A 434 4.39 -6.60 15.26
CA ALA A 434 3.63 -6.16 16.43
C ALA A 434 2.64 -7.22 16.92
N MET A 435 1.93 -7.90 16.00
CA MET A 435 1.00 -8.98 16.36
C MET A 435 1.72 -10.21 16.92
N ASP A 436 2.91 -10.55 16.40
CA ASP A 436 3.73 -11.63 16.95
C ASP A 436 4.23 -11.27 18.36
N LEU A 437 4.70 -10.03 18.55
CA LEU A 437 5.09 -9.54 19.87
C LEU A 437 3.94 -9.62 20.87
N TRP A 438 2.74 -9.17 20.51
CA TRP A 438 1.56 -9.26 21.35
C TRP A 438 1.25 -10.71 21.75
N ASN A 439 1.29 -11.64 20.81
CA ASN A 439 1.05 -13.06 21.10
C ASN A 439 2.11 -13.68 22.00
N ASP A 440 3.36 -13.19 21.94
CA ASP A 440 4.48 -13.68 22.75
C ASP A 440 4.56 -13.01 24.14
N MET A 441 3.82 -11.91 24.37
CA MET A 441 3.64 -11.34 25.70
C MET A 441 2.84 -12.27 26.63
N ASP A 442 2.25 -13.35 26.12
CA ASP A 442 1.40 -14.32 26.83
C ASP A 442 0.26 -13.66 27.64
N VAL A 443 -0.41 -12.70 26.99
CA VAL A 443 -1.56 -12.01 27.61
C VAL A 443 -2.72 -12.98 27.73
N ARG A 444 -3.08 -13.31 28.97
CA ARG A 444 -4.18 -14.25 29.28
C ARG A 444 -5.41 -13.49 29.72
N PRO A 445 -6.47 -13.45 28.90
CA PRO A 445 -7.76 -12.92 29.34
C PRO A 445 -8.27 -13.66 30.59
N TYR A 446 -8.96 -12.96 31.49
CA TYR A 446 -9.50 -13.53 32.71
C TYR A 446 -10.40 -14.79 32.48
N TYR A 447 -10.99 -14.90 31.30
CA TYR A 447 -11.89 -15.99 30.91
C TYR A 447 -11.18 -17.18 30.24
N ALA A 448 -9.90 -17.06 29.91
CA ALA A 448 -9.18 -18.08 29.16
C ALA A 448 -8.97 -19.34 30.02
N LYS A 449 -9.39 -20.49 29.50
CA LYS A 449 -9.18 -21.78 30.16
C LYS A 449 -7.82 -22.42 29.84
N GLY A 450 -7.12 -21.87 28.88
CA GLY A 450 -5.84 -22.35 28.40
C GLY A 450 -5.09 -21.27 27.64
N LYS A 451 -4.16 -21.65 26.77
CA LYS A 451 -3.41 -20.71 25.96
C LYS A 451 -4.28 -20.18 24.81
N VAL A 452 -4.77 -18.97 24.93
CA VAL A 452 -5.54 -18.26 23.90
C VAL A 452 -4.65 -17.20 23.28
N LYS A 453 -4.47 -17.23 21.95
CA LYS A 453 -3.80 -16.16 21.21
C LYS A 453 -4.81 -15.05 20.93
N THR A 454 -4.64 -13.90 21.56
CA THR A 454 -5.53 -12.75 21.40
C THR A 454 -5.14 -11.85 20.22
N GLY A 455 -3.93 -11.98 19.71
CA GLY A 455 -3.47 -11.32 18.47
C GLY A 455 -3.67 -12.21 17.24
N ALA A 456 -3.95 -11.60 16.09
CA ALA A 456 -4.12 -12.32 14.83
C ALA A 456 -2.81 -12.96 14.35
N GLY A 457 -2.82 -14.26 14.09
CA GLY A 457 -1.74 -14.97 13.40
C GLY A 457 -1.65 -14.58 11.95
N GLY A 458 -0.48 -14.76 11.33
CA GLY A 458 -0.30 -14.46 9.90
C GLY A 458 1.05 -14.93 9.35
N ARG A 459 1.15 -14.89 8.03
CA ARG A 459 2.38 -15.22 7.29
C ARG A 459 2.56 -14.24 6.13
N LEU A 460 3.81 -13.84 5.86
CA LEU A 460 4.13 -13.10 4.66
C LEU A 460 3.99 -14.00 3.43
N VAL A 461 3.34 -13.49 2.40
CA VAL A 461 3.07 -14.19 1.14
C VAL A 461 3.28 -13.25 -0.03
N GLU A 462 3.51 -13.77 -1.23
CA GLU A 462 3.44 -13.00 -2.47
C GLU A 462 2.08 -13.24 -3.13
N VAL A 463 1.45 -12.20 -3.64
CA VAL A 463 0.06 -12.26 -4.14
C VAL A 463 0.00 -11.90 -5.62
N PHE A 464 -0.80 -12.65 -6.35
CA PHE A 464 -1.23 -12.37 -7.72
C PHE A 464 -2.74 -12.22 -7.79
N VAL A 465 -3.20 -11.25 -8.56
CA VAL A 465 -4.62 -11.07 -8.87
C VAL A 465 -4.77 -11.00 -10.38
N ASN A 466 -5.55 -11.91 -10.95
CA ASN A 466 -5.75 -12.04 -12.39
C ASN A 466 -4.42 -12.07 -13.19
N GLY A 467 -3.46 -12.86 -12.71
CA GLY A 467 -2.15 -13.00 -13.33
C GLY A 467 -1.21 -11.79 -13.14
N SER A 468 -1.64 -10.75 -12.43
CA SER A 468 -0.83 -9.56 -12.14
C SER A 468 -0.23 -9.65 -10.75
N TYR A 469 1.09 -9.52 -10.64
CA TYR A 469 1.80 -9.47 -9.35
C TYR A 469 1.37 -8.27 -8.52
N GLN A 470 0.97 -8.49 -7.27
CA GLN A 470 0.51 -7.47 -6.32
C GLN A 470 1.51 -7.20 -5.20
N GLY A 471 2.58 -7.97 -5.09
CA GLY A 471 3.61 -7.77 -4.07
C GLY A 471 3.48 -8.65 -2.84
N ILE A 472 4.15 -8.22 -1.75
CA ILE A 472 4.17 -8.89 -0.46
C ILE A 472 2.94 -8.50 0.36
N TYR A 473 2.26 -9.47 0.92
CA TYR A 473 1.09 -9.31 1.79
C TYR A 473 1.28 -10.08 3.10
N ASN A 474 0.63 -9.62 4.16
CA ASN A 474 0.41 -10.43 5.35
C ASN A 474 -0.90 -11.21 5.17
N PHE A 475 -0.82 -12.51 4.92
CA PHE A 475 -1.97 -13.42 4.93
C PHE A 475 -2.30 -13.74 6.37
N SER A 476 -3.41 -13.23 6.87
CA SER A 476 -3.68 -13.09 8.28
C SER A 476 -5.05 -13.61 8.67
N GLU A 477 -5.12 -14.14 9.87
CA GLU A 477 -6.34 -14.38 10.63
C GLU A 477 -7.05 -13.05 10.91
N ARG A 478 -8.27 -13.12 11.38
CA ARG A 478 -9.03 -11.97 11.88
C ARG A 478 -9.37 -12.17 13.36
N ILE A 479 -9.57 -11.08 14.07
CA ILE A 479 -10.11 -11.11 15.42
C ILE A 479 -11.61 -11.41 15.35
N ASP A 480 -12.02 -12.50 15.98
CA ASP A 480 -13.42 -12.94 16.07
C ASP A 480 -13.66 -13.82 17.30
N ARG A 481 -14.91 -14.28 17.43
CA ARG A 481 -15.33 -15.15 18.54
C ARG A 481 -14.45 -16.41 18.68
N LYS A 482 -14.14 -17.08 17.56
CA LYS A 482 -13.35 -18.33 17.59
C LYS A 482 -11.92 -18.05 18.04
N GLN A 483 -11.32 -16.97 17.55
CA GLN A 483 -9.97 -16.54 17.91
C GLN A 483 -9.82 -16.28 19.41
N LEU A 484 -10.82 -15.64 19.99
CA LEU A 484 -10.81 -15.20 21.38
C LEU A 484 -11.46 -16.19 22.35
N ASP A 485 -11.94 -17.33 21.88
CA ASP A 485 -12.68 -18.35 22.68
C ASP A 485 -13.87 -17.77 23.46
N LEU A 486 -14.61 -16.83 22.85
CA LEU A 486 -15.79 -16.25 23.48
C LEU A 486 -16.97 -17.22 23.45
N ALA A 487 -17.77 -17.22 24.52
CA ALA A 487 -18.95 -18.07 24.64
C ALA A 487 -19.93 -17.81 23.48
N LYS A 488 -20.58 -18.89 23.01
CA LYS A 488 -21.61 -18.77 21.96
C LYS A 488 -22.86 -18.09 22.50
N THR A 489 -23.49 -17.28 21.65
CA THR A 489 -24.84 -16.74 21.90
C THR A 489 -25.82 -17.88 22.01
N GLU A 490 -26.74 -17.82 22.99
CA GLU A 490 -27.82 -18.77 23.25
C GLU A 490 -29.17 -18.14 22.94
N LYS A 491 -30.25 -18.96 23.04
CA LYS A 491 -31.61 -18.48 22.81
C LYS A 491 -32.02 -17.35 23.81
N ASN A 492 -31.43 -17.37 24.99
CA ASN A 492 -31.72 -16.41 26.07
C ASN A 492 -30.93 -15.11 25.96
N GLY A 493 -30.09 -14.96 24.93
CA GLY A 493 -29.33 -13.74 24.67
C GLY A 493 -27.83 -13.95 24.44
N PRO A 494 -27.08 -12.84 24.26
CA PRO A 494 -25.63 -12.89 24.05
C PRO A 494 -24.91 -13.36 25.31
N ARG A 495 -23.89 -14.19 25.15
CA ARG A 495 -22.97 -14.59 26.21
C ARG A 495 -21.59 -14.02 26.03
N GLY A 496 -20.94 -14.30 24.92
CA GLY A 496 -19.69 -13.63 24.53
C GLY A 496 -19.96 -12.36 23.74
N LEU A 497 -19.15 -11.33 23.94
CA LEU A 497 -19.29 -10.04 23.26
C LEU A 497 -17.97 -9.58 22.68
N LEU A 498 -18.02 -8.95 21.50
CA LEU A 498 -16.86 -8.37 20.85
C LEU A 498 -17.26 -7.04 20.21
N TYR A 499 -16.69 -5.95 20.71
CA TYR A 499 -16.90 -4.60 20.21
C TYR A 499 -15.65 -4.11 19.50
N LYS A 500 -15.80 -3.48 18.34
CA LYS A 500 -14.71 -2.87 17.58
C LYS A 500 -14.89 -1.37 17.50
N SER A 501 -13.87 -0.63 17.84
CA SER A 501 -13.81 0.81 17.58
C SER A 501 -13.58 1.07 16.09
N LYS A 502 -14.40 1.92 15.46
CA LYS A 502 -14.34 2.28 14.03
C LYS A 502 -13.65 3.63 13.79
N GLN A 503 -13.97 4.60 14.62
CA GLN A 503 -13.50 5.97 14.50
C GLN A 503 -13.23 6.56 15.88
N TRP A 504 -12.52 7.67 15.91
CA TRP A 504 -12.30 8.46 17.09
C TRP A 504 -13.58 9.15 17.54
N SER A 505 -13.90 9.02 18.82
CA SER A 505 -14.92 9.80 19.52
C SER A 505 -14.56 9.93 20.98
N THR A 506 -15.28 10.79 21.70
CA THR A 506 -15.19 10.84 23.16
C THR A 506 -15.46 9.48 23.79
N TRP A 507 -16.42 8.72 23.26
CA TRP A 507 -16.84 7.44 23.86
C TRP A 507 -16.01 6.24 23.40
N THR A 508 -15.31 6.33 22.28
CA THR A 508 -14.27 5.33 21.97
C THR A 508 -13.03 5.52 22.84
N LEU A 509 -12.85 6.70 23.41
CA LEU A 509 -11.84 7.02 24.43
C LEU A 509 -12.39 6.93 25.86
N LEU A 510 -13.51 6.23 26.05
CA LEU A 510 -14.15 5.97 27.36
C LEU A 510 -14.45 7.25 28.14
N GLY A 511 -14.82 8.35 27.46
CA GLY A 511 -15.16 9.62 28.07
C GLY A 511 -14.07 10.69 28.08
N TYR A 512 -13.02 10.53 27.26
CA TYR A 512 -11.99 11.55 27.10
C TYR A 512 -12.23 12.44 25.88
N ASP A 513 -12.32 13.76 26.10
CA ASP A 513 -12.47 14.74 25.02
C ASP A 513 -11.09 15.25 24.57
N ARG A 514 -10.70 14.90 23.36
CA ARG A 514 -9.44 15.29 22.74
C ARG A 514 -9.28 16.79 22.49
N ARG A 515 -10.38 17.55 22.41
CA ARG A 515 -10.34 19.01 22.19
C ARG A 515 -9.99 19.75 23.45
N THR A 516 -10.53 19.30 24.58
CA THR A 516 -10.31 19.91 25.88
C THR A 516 -9.15 19.25 26.64
N ASN A 517 -8.65 18.11 26.17
CA ASN A 517 -7.67 17.26 26.84
C ASN A 517 -8.07 16.89 28.27
N ARG A 518 -9.33 16.50 28.45
CA ARG A 518 -9.90 16.15 29.78
C ARG A 518 -10.94 15.05 29.67
N THR A 519 -11.09 14.31 30.75
CA THR A 519 -12.26 13.47 30.97
C THR A 519 -13.51 14.33 31.10
N VAL A 520 -14.62 13.94 30.44
CA VAL A 520 -15.81 14.80 30.29
C VAL A 520 -16.63 14.95 31.54
N GLY A 521 -16.54 14.06 32.53
CA GLY A 521 -17.31 14.12 33.77
C GLY A 521 -18.82 13.89 33.61
N SER A 522 -19.26 13.39 32.44
CA SER A 522 -20.66 13.16 32.12
C SER A 522 -20.93 11.69 31.79
N GLN A 523 -22.19 11.28 31.92
CA GLN A 523 -22.63 9.93 31.53
C GLN A 523 -22.53 9.75 30.00
N PRO A 524 -22.21 8.53 29.52
CA PRO A 524 -22.27 8.22 28.10
C PRO A 524 -23.70 8.28 27.56
N PRO A 525 -23.88 8.44 26.25
CA PRO A 525 -25.22 8.45 25.64
C PRO A 525 -25.89 7.09 25.80
N SER A 526 -27.22 7.09 25.85
CA SER A 526 -28.01 5.87 25.88
C SER A 526 -27.71 4.94 24.69
N PHE A 527 -27.96 3.66 24.84
CA PHE A 527 -27.75 2.65 23.80
C PHE A 527 -29.02 1.86 23.50
N ASP A 528 -29.02 1.25 22.30
CA ASP A 528 -30.04 0.28 21.90
C ASP A 528 -29.38 -1.08 21.59
N ASN A 529 -29.76 -2.12 22.32
CA ASN A 529 -29.24 -3.48 22.11
C ASN A 529 -29.73 -4.12 20.79
N ALA A 530 -30.71 -3.55 20.11
CA ALA A 530 -31.13 -3.93 18.77
C ALA A 530 -30.24 -3.30 17.69
N SER A 531 -29.42 -2.30 18.04
CA SER A 531 -28.45 -1.67 17.15
C SER A 531 -27.10 -2.37 17.20
N GLY A 532 -26.52 -2.65 16.03
CA GLY A 532 -25.13 -3.13 15.90
C GLY A 532 -24.08 -2.06 16.12
N VAL A 533 -24.49 -0.81 16.37
CA VAL A 533 -23.61 0.35 16.54
C VAL A 533 -24.05 1.15 17.75
N TRP A 534 -23.09 1.56 18.59
CA TRP A 534 -23.26 2.52 19.65
C TRP A 534 -22.11 3.55 19.57
N ASP A 535 -22.46 4.82 19.41
CA ASP A 535 -21.49 5.86 19.05
C ASP A 535 -20.63 5.41 17.85
N HIS A 536 -19.32 5.31 17.98
CA HIS A 536 -18.41 4.77 16.97
C HIS A 536 -17.91 3.34 17.28
N TRP A 537 -18.54 2.64 18.19
CA TRP A 537 -18.35 1.21 18.43
C TRP A 537 -19.25 0.36 17.54
N GLU A 538 -18.73 -0.71 17.00
CA GLU A 538 -19.44 -1.71 16.20
C GLU A 538 -19.42 -3.06 16.91
N CYS A 539 -20.57 -3.69 17.10
CA CYS A 539 -20.66 -5.05 17.61
C CYS A 539 -20.25 -6.06 16.55
N LYS A 540 -19.12 -6.73 16.77
CA LYS A 540 -18.62 -7.79 15.90
C LYS A 540 -19.14 -9.17 16.27
N TYR A 541 -19.49 -9.36 17.55
CA TYR A 541 -20.13 -10.57 18.04
C TYR A 541 -20.98 -10.25 19.29
N PRO A 542 -22.19 -10.80 19.34
CA PRO A 542 -22.92 -11.47 18.26
C PRO A 542 -23.20 -10.50 17.11
N LYS A 543 -23.45 -11.04 15.91
CA LYS A 543 -23.93 -10.21 14.80
C LYS A 543 -25.38 -9.81 15.07
N VAL A 544 -25.64 -8.52 15.03
CA VAL A 544 -26.99 -7.96 15.15
C VAL A 544 -27.68 -8.08 13.78
N GLU A 545 -28.05 -9.28 13.44
CA GLU A 545 -28.78 -9.67 12.23
C GLU A 545 -29.79 -10.76 12.62
N ASN A 546 -30.90 -10.88 11.92
CA ASN A 546 -31.86 -11.98 12.10
C ASN A 546 -32.42 -12.10 13.53
N ASN A 547 -32.87 -11.00 14.16
CA ASN A 547 -33.40 -10.91 15.50
C ASN A 547 -32.42 -11.21 16.64
N HIS A 548 -31.14 -11.34 16.40
CA HIS A 548 -30.14 -11.36 17.45
C HIS A 548 -29.85 -9.95 17.96
N LYS A 549 -30.01 -9.74 19.27
CA LYS A 549 -29.59 -8.51 19.95
C LYS A 549 -28.14 -8.64 20.41
N THR A 550 -27.45 -7.52 20.54
CA THR A 550 -26.20 -7.42 21.30
C THR A 550 -26.53 -7.06 22.78
N ASP A 551 -25.48 -6.82 23.55
CA ASP A 551 -25.60 -6.18 24.86
C ASP A 551 -24.47 -5.15 24.97
N TRP A 552 -24.82 -3.88 25.02
CA TRP A 552 -23.88 -2.77 25.17
C TRP A 552 -23.56 -2.43 26.62
N THR A 553 -24.29 -3.02 27.58
CA THR A 553 -24.14 -2.72 29.00
C THR A 553 -22.70 -2.77 29.50
N PRO A 554 -21.88 -3.81 29.22
CA PRO A 554 -20.51 -3.83 29.74
C PRO A 554 -19.63 -2.67 29.26
N LEU A 555 -19.77 -2.31 27.99
CA LEU A 555 -18.99 -1.23 27.41
C LEU A 555 -19.48 0.14 27.88
N HIS A 556 -20.80 0.31 27.98
CA HIS A 556 -21.42 1.53 28.48
C HIS A 556 -21.06 1.76 29.96
N ASP A 557 -21.20 0.75 30.80
CA ASP A 557 -20.88 0.81 32.25
C ASP A 557 -19.38 1.13 32.44
N GLY A 558 -18.51 0.48 31.65
CA GLY A 558 -17.08 0.78 31.66
C GLY A 558 -16.78 2.22 31.27
N ALA A 559 -17.45 2.75 30.24
CA ALA A 559 -17.30 4.14 29.82
C ALA A 559 -17.85 5.12 30.87
N ALA A 560 -19.02 4.81 31.48
CA ALA A 560 -19.62 5.61 32.56
C ALA A 560 -18.68 5.67 33.79
N LEU A 561 -18.14 4.53 34.18
CA LEU A 561 -17.20 4.44 35.29
C LEU A 561 -15.93 5.27 35.03
N ALA A 562 -15.38 5.18 33.82
CA ALA A 562 -14.16 5.93 33.45
C ALA A 562 -14.44 7.43 33.34
N ALA A 563 -15.61 7.84 32.83
CA ALA A 563 -15.93 9.23 32.52
C ALA A 563 -16.48 10.02 33.71
N SER A 564 -17.32 9.45 34.54
CA SER A 564 -18.19 10.22 35.43
C SER A 564 -18.29 9.73 36.88
N ALA A 565 -17.75 8.56 37.22
CA ALA A 565 -17.74 8.07 38.60
C ALA A 565 -16.84 8.94 39.51
N SER A 566 -17.15 9.02 40.82
CA SER A 566 -16.21 9.61 41.78
C SER A 566 -14.90 8.83 41.79
N ASP A 567 -13.84 9.40 42.37
CA ASP A 567 -12.54 8.73 42.42
C ASP A 567 -12.61 7.47 43.31
N GLU A 568 -13.34 7.52 44.40
CA GLU A 568 -13.60 6.38 45.31
C GLU A 568 -14.38 5.26 44.60
N GLU A 569 -15.43 5.62 43.86
CA GLU A 569 -16.24 4.69 43.10
C GLU A 569 -15.42 4.05 41.96
N PHE A 570 -14.61 4.84 41.27
CA PHE A 570 -13.70 4.34 40.22
C PHE A 570 -12.71 3.33 40.80
N VAL A 571 -11.99 3.67 41.87
CA VAL A 571 -11.00 2.77 42.50
C VAL A 571 -11.65 1.47 42.99
N ALA A 572 -12.86 1.55 43.58
CA ALA A 572 -13.57 0.38 44.10
C ALA A 572 -14.09 -0.56 42.99
N ASN A 573 -14.36 -0.06 41.78
CA ASN A 573 -15.09 -0.82 40.76
C ASN A 573 -14.31 -1.04 39.45
N VAL A 574 -13.21 -0.35 39.20
CA VAL A 574 -12.48 -0.47 37.93
C VAL A 574 -12.04 -1.91 37.63
N GLY A 575 -11.60 -2.67 38.64
CA GLY A 575 -11.23 -4.09 38.51
C GLY A 575 -12.42 -5.03 38.30
N LYS A 576 -13.68 -4.55 38.54
CA LYS A 576 -14.92 -5.31 38.24
C LYS A 576 -15.35 -5.11 36.78
N CYS A 577 -15.09 -3.94 36.21
CA CYS A 577 -15.46 -3.60 34.83
C CYS A 577 -14.36 -3.96 33.82
N PHE A 578 -13.11 -3.94 34.22
CA PHE A 578 -11.96 -4.17 33.32
C PHE A 578 -11.06 -5.30 33.80
N ASP A 579 -10.51 -6.07 32.86
CA ASP A 579 -9.43 -7.03 33.10
C ASP A 579 -8.10 -6.25 33.23
N LEU A 580 -7.78 -5.80 34.45
CA LEU A 580 -6.66 -4.90 34.70
C LEU A 580 -5.31 -5.51 34.29
N SER A 581 -5.15 -6.83 34.38
CA SER A 581 -3.93 -7.50 33.89
C SER A 581 -3.78 -7.36 32.37
N ALA A 582 -4.86 -7.63 31.65
CA ALA A 582 -4.85 -7.47 30.17
C ALA A 582 -4.76 -6.00 29.78
N VAL A 583 -5.41 -5.08 30.51
CA VAL A 583 -5.30 -3.63 30.29
C VAL A 583 -3.88 -3.15 30.51
N CYS A 584 -3.18 -3.65 31.54
CA CYS A 584 -1.77 -3.32 31.80
C CYS A 584 -0.85 -3.77 30.65
N ASN A 585 -1.01 -5.00 30.19
CA ASN A 585 -0.25 -5.50 29.06
C ASN A 585 -0.55 -4.69 27.78
N TYR A 586 -1.82 -4.34 27.53
CA TYR A 586 -2.21 -3.54 26.38
C TYR A 586 -1.60 -2.13 26.44
N TYR A 587 -1.64 -1.50 27.61
CA TYR A 587 -1.04 -0.18 27.82
C TYR A 587 0.45 -0.20 27.51
N LEU A 588 1.21 -1.14 28.12
CA LEU A 588 2.66 -1.29 27.90
C LEU A 588 2.99 -1.61 26.44
N PHE A 589 2.14 -2.38 25.79
CA PHE A 589 2.30 -2.72 24.39
C PHE A 589 2.15 -1.49 23.48
N ILE A 590 1.06 -0.74 23.59
CA ILE A 590 0.87 0.46 22.75
C ILE A 590 1.86 1.58 23.12
N GLU A 591 2.32 1.65 24.35
CA GLU A 591 3.35 2.59 24.79
C GLU A 591 4.71 2.23 24.18
N LEU A 592 5.14 0.96 24.25
CA LEU A 592 6.37 0.50 23.61
C LEU A 592 6.36 0.80 22.10
N LEU A 593 5.28 0.46 21.43
CA LEU A 593 5.13 0.64 20.00
C LEU A 593 4.97 2.09 19.56
N HIS A 594 4.70 3.01 20.50
CA HIS A 594 4.22 4.37 20.22
C HIS A 594 3.02 4.34 19.25
N ALA A 595 2.03 3.48 19.57
CA ALA A 595 0.87 3.21 18.72
C ALA A 595 -0.20 4.30 18.87
N THR A 596 -0.02 5.42 18.20
CA THR A 596 -0.84 6.64 18.34
C THR A 596 -2.29 6.49 17.85
N ASP A 597 -2.61 5.39 17.19
CA ASP A 597 -3.96 5.13 16.65
C ASP A 597 -4.71 4.01 17.41
N ASN A 598 -4.21 3.56 18.58
CA ASN A 598 -4.69 2.36 19.26
C ASN A 598 -5.25 2.59 20.69
N SER A 599 -5.40 3.84 21.17
CA SER A 599 -5.97 4.10 22.49
C SER A 599 -7.50 4.18 22.51
N GLY A 600 -8.14 4.43 21.37
CA GLY A 600 -9.59 4.52 21.19
C GLY A 600 -10.07 4.23 19.78
N LYS A 601 -9.16 3.82 18.88
CA LYS A 601 -9.42 3.34 17.53
C LYS A 601 -8.53 2.12 17.28
N ASN A 602 -8.79 1.34 16.25
CA ASN A 602 -7.97 0.16 15.90
C ASN A 602 -7.79 -0.82 17.08
N MET A 603 -8.85 -1.02 17.85
CA MET A 603 -8.87 -1.96 18.96
C MET A 603 -10.24 -2.62 19.10
N TYR A 604 -10.25 -3.68 19.90
CA TYR A 604 -11.50 -4.29 20.34
C TYR A 604 -11.55 -4.35 21.86
N TRP A 605 -12.80 -4.38 22.40
CA TRP A 605 -13.10 -4.84 23.73
C TRP A 605 -13.86 -6.17 23.64
N ALA A 606 -13.44 -7.14 24.43
CA ALA A 606 -14.05 -8.47 24.47
C ALA A 606 -14.59 -8.80 25.87
N VAL A 607 -15.76 -9.46 25.93
CA VAL A 607 -16.28 -10.10 27.11
C VAL A 607 -16.39 -11.59 26.86
N GLY A 608 -15.75 -12.41 27.69
CA GLY A 608 -15.65 -13.85 27.46
C GLY A 608 -16.98 -14.58 27.59
N ASP A 609 -17.66 -14.39 28.72
CA ASP A 609 -18.97 -14.99 29.04
C ASP A 609 -19.71 -14.12 30.06
N MET A 610 -20.76 -13.44 29.64
CA MET A 610 -21.60 -12.54 30.43
C MET A 610 -22.22 -13.20 31.66
N THR A 611 -22.43 -14.51 31.62
CA THR A 611 -22.99 -15.26 32.75
C THR A 611 -21.97 -15.46 33.89
N LYS A 612 -20.70 -15.26 33.61
CA LYS A 612 -19.60 -15.42 34.57
C LYS A 612 -19.00 -14.09 35.01
N SER A 613 -18.79 -13.19 34.06
CA SER A 613 -18.21 -11.88 34.31
C SER A 613 -18.43 -10.94 33.11
N LYS A 614 -18.61 -9.64 33.40
CA LYS A 614 -18.78 -8.60 32.42
C LYS A 614 -17.47 -7.83 32.11
N LYS A 615 -16.34 -8.29 32.63
CA LYS A 615 -15.05 -7.58 32.46
C LYS A 615 -14.68 -7.44 31.01
N LEU A 616 -14.23 -6.25 30.66
CA LEU A 616 -13.72 -5.90 29.34
C LEU A 616 -12.23 -6.22 29.23
N THR A 617 -11.87 -6.97 28.19
CA THR A 617 -10.49 -7.31 27.85
C THR A 617 -10.11 -6.59 26.54
N PRO A 618 -9.04 -5.78 26.48
CA PRO A 618 -8.62 -5.09 25.26
C PRO A 618 -7.88 -6.02 24.32
N ILE A 619 -8.09 -5.87 23.01
CA ILE A 619 -7.46 -6.66 21.96
C ILE A 619 -6.91 -5.69 20.89
N PRO A 620 -5.62 -5.76 20.50
CA PRO A 620 -5.04 -4.89 19.50
C PRO A 620 -5.48 -5.26 18.08
N TRP A 621 -5.46 -4.24 17.22
CA TRP A 621 -5.75 -4.37 15.81
C TRP A 621 -5.08 -3.26 15.01
N ASP A 622 -4.69 -3.56 13.75
CA ASP A 622 -4.26 -2.57 12.75
C ASP A 622 -3.01 -1.76 13.20
N LEU A 623 -1.89 -2.46 13.30
CA LEU A 623 -0.62 -1.97 13.86
C LEU A 623 0.41 -1.69 12.75
N ASP A 624 0.00 -1.15 11.61
CA ASP A 624 0.92 -0.79 10.54
C ASP A 624 1.59 0.59 10.75
N GLY A 625 0.97 1.46 11.55
CA GLY A 625 1.50 2.75 11.99
C GLY A 625 2.12 2.70 13.39
N VAL A 626 3.21 1.95 13.56
CA VAL A 626 3.94 1.76 14.83
C VAL A 626 5.45 1.73 14.59
N PHE A 627 6.25 1.60 15.63
CA PHE A 627 7.72 1.57 15.55
C PHE A 627 8.28 2.74 14.73
N GLY A 628 7.90 3.96 15.14
CA GLY A 628 8.40 5.20 14.56
C GLY A 628 7.65 5.69 13.32
N ARG A 629 6.49 5.13 13.00
CA ARG A 629 5.61 5.65 11.94
C ARG A 629 4.19 5.84 12.43
N ASP A 630 3.54 6.90 11.92
CA ASP A 630 2.13 7.18 12.20
C ASP A 630 1.18 6.38 11.27
N TRP A 631 -0.11 6.58 11.45
CA TRP A 631 -1.18 5.98 10.64
C TRP A 631 -1.12 6.31 9.14
N GLY A 632 -0.36 7.31 8.73
CA GLY A 632 -0.09 7.68 7.33
C GLY A 632 1.26 7.21 6.82
N GLY A 633 2.03 6.45 7.62
CA GLY A 633 3.37 5.98 7.28
C GLY A 633 4.47 7.04 7.42
N ARG A 634 4.19 8.17 8.10
CA ARG A 634 5.13 9.28 8.32
C ARG A 634 5.89 9.10 9.63
N GLN A 635 7.05 9.73 9.74
CA GLN A 635 7.84 9.79 10.98
C GLN A 635 7.37 10.90 11.94
N TYR A 636 6.54 11.81 11.46
CA TYR A 636 6.05 12.94 12.25
C TYR A 636 5.24 12.49 13.46
N GLY A 637 5.56 13.06 14.63
CA GLY A 637 4.86 12.75 15.88
C GLY A 637 5.12 11.34 16.42
N CYS A 638 6.20 10.69 15.97
CA CYS A 638 6.58 9.32 16.37
C CYS A 638 7.98 9.31 17.01
N ASP A 639 8.25 10.29 17.87
CA ASP A 639 9.54 10.42 18.55
C ASP A 639 9.75 9.26 19.53
N ALA A 640 10.88 8.57 19.42
CA ALA A 640 11.25 7.48 20.30
C ALA A 640 11.48 7.92 21.76
N THR A 641 11.78 9.20 21.97
CA THR A 641 12.04 9.80 23.30
C THR A 641 10.77 10.27 24.01
N ASP A 642 9.59 10.17 23.38
CA ASP A 642 8.34 10.53 24.03
C ASP A 642 8.11 9.68 25.29
N ASN A 643 8.08 10.33 26.44
CA ASN A 643 7.76 9.69 27.72
C ASN A 643 6.24 9.57 27.93
N TYR A 644 5.83 8.84 28.97
CA TYR A 644 4.40 8.63 29.25
C TYR A 644 3.60 9.93 29.41
N ARG A 645 4.21 11.01 29.89
CA ARG A 645 3.54 12.31 30.04
C ARG A 645 3.21 12.89 28.66
N ASN A 646 4.13 12.78 27.71
CA ASN A 646 3.91 13.21 26.33
C ASN A 646 2.99 12.24 25.62
N PHE A 647 3.16 10.93 25.83
CA PHE A 647 2.29 9.88 25.29
C PHE A 647 0.86 10.07 25.79
N LEU A 648 0.65 10.29 27.09
CA LEU A 648 -0.66 10.57 27.66
C LEU A 648 -1.19 11.98 27.36
N ARG A 649 -0.35 12.97 27.15
CA ARG A 649 -0.75 14.32 26.75
C ARG A 649 -0.99 14.45 25.24
N ASN A 650 -0.43 13.56 24.47
CA ASN A 650 -0.73 13.52 23.04
C ASN A 650 -2.19 13.11 22.86
N SER A 651 -3.01 13.99 22.30
CA SER A 651 -4.44 13.77 22.07
C SER A 651 -4.77 12.47 21.31
N ASN A 652 -3.79 11.84 20.69
CA ASN A 652 -3.93 10.58 19.95
C ASN A 652 -3.71 9.32 20.80
N THR A 653 -3.25 9.46 22.06
CA THR A 653 -2.91 8.32 22.92
C THR A 653 -3.67 8.33 24.24
N GLN A 654 -4.41 9.39 24.52
CA GLN A 654 -5.21 9.54 25.72
C GLN A 654 -6.48 8.68 25.69
N ASN A 655 -6.86 8.25 26.90
CA ASN A 655 -8.04 7.47 27.16
C ASN A 655 -8.41 7.70 28.65
N ALA A 656 -9.68 7.94 28.97
CA ALA A 656 -10.10 8.26 30.34
C ALA A 656 -9.75 7.15 31.37
N LEU A 657 -9.82 5.89 30.93
CA LEU A 657 -9.42 4.77 31.79
C LEU A 657 -7.93 4.83 32.14
N PHE A 658 -7.04 5.04 31.18
CA PHE A 658 -5.59 5.09 31.41
C PHE A 658 -5.18 6.31 32.26
N GLU A 659 -5.84 7.45 32.00
CA GLU A 659 -5.62 8.67 32.75
C GLU A 659 -5.93 8.44 34.23
N ARG A 660 -7.13 7.96 34.56
CA ARG A 660 -7.57 7.75 35.94
C ARG A 660 -6.82 6.63 36.64
N LEU A 661 -6.55 5.50 35.95
CA LEU A 661 -5.70 4.43 36.53
C LEU A 661 -4.33 4.96 36.96
N THR A 662 -3.69 5.80 36.12
CA THR A 662 -2.37 6.35 36.40
C THR A 662 -2.40 7.43 37.49
N HIS A 663 -3.38 8.34 37.44
CA HIS A 663 -3.48 9.46 38.35
C HIS A 663 -3.86 9.00 39.78
N LEU A 664 -4.85 8.10 39.87
CA LEU A 664 -5.36 7.61 41.14
C LEU A 664 -4.57 6.41 41.70
N ASN A 665 -3.65 5.87 40.94
CA ASN A 665 -2.95 4.61 41.24
C ASN A 665 -3.92 3.48 41.66
N ALA A 666 -5.07 3.40 40.96
CA ALA A 666 -6.15 2.46 41.30
C ALA A 666 -5.66 1.01 41.21
N ASN A 667 -5.88 0.22 42.26
CA ASN A 667 -5.44 -1.19 42.36
C ASN A 667 -3.89 -1.36 42.17
N ASN A 668 -3.09 -0.42 42.69
CA ASN A 668 -1.64 -0.41 42.57
C ASN A 668 -1.19 -0.45 41.10
N TRP A 669 -1.88 0.32 40.24
CA TRP A 669 -1.65 0.33 38.81
C TRP A 669 -0.22 0.70 38.40
N ASN A 670 0.36 1.69 39.06
CA ASN A 670 1.69 2.17 38.68
C ASN A 670 2.77 1.13 39.02
N GLU A 671 2.65 0.45 40.17
CA GLU A 671 3.54 -0.64 40.59
C GLU A 671 3.34 -1.87 39.70
N MET A 672 2.09 -2.23 39.40
CA MET A 672 1.75 -3.33 38.49
C MET A 672 2.40 -3.10 37.11
N ARG A 673 2.26 -1.90 36.57
CA ARG A 673 2.82 -1.51 35.29
C ARG A 673 4.33 -1.55 35.27
N ALA A 674 4.99 -0.96 36.30
CA ALA A 674 6.44 -0.95 36.42
C ALA A 674 7.01 -2.38 36.54
N LYS A 675 6.42 -3.18 37.42
CA LYS A 675 6.81 -4.59 37.56
C LYS A 675 6.66 -5.35 36.26
N ARG A 676 5.50 -5.22 35.57
CA ARG A 676 5.24 -5.94 34.32
C ARG A 676 6.15 -5.46 33.18
N TYR A 677 6.47 -4.17 33.13
CA TYR A 677 7.47 -3.66 32.19
C TYR A 677 8.81 -4.35 32.39
N CYS A 678 9.32 -4.42 33.62
CA CYS A 678 10.60 -5.07 33.93
C CYS A 678 10.61 -6.57 33.58
N GLU A 679 9.48 -7.28 33.75
CA GLU A 679 9.33 -8.68 33.32
C GLU A 679 9.44 -8.81 31.80
N LEU A 680 8.68 -8.00 31.05
CA LEU A 680 8.69 -7.98 29.60
C LEU A 680 10.04 -7.52 29.02
N ARG A 681 10.69 -6.58 29.68
CA ARG A 681 11.99 -6.02 29.28
C ARG A 681 13.11 -7.06 29.33
N ARG A 682 13.05 -8.01 30.26
CA ARG A 682 13.99 -9.14 30.34
C ARG A 682 13.78 -10.19 29.25
N THR A 683 12.69 -10.11 28.51
CA THR A 683 12.26 -11.10 27.52
C THR A 683 11.91 -10.46 26.18
N VAL A 684 10.62 -10.29 25.90
CA VAL A 684 10.10 -9.91 24.58
C VAL A 684 10.30 -8.43 24.26
N PHE A 685 10.50 -7.56 25.25
CA PHE A 685 10.82 -6.14 25.06
C PHE A 685 12.33 -5.84 25.04
N ALA A 686 13.18 -6.87 25.15
CA ALA A 686 14.62 -6.68 24.96
C ALA A 686 14.90 -6.14 23.56
N PRO A 687 15.77 -5.11 23.38
CA PRO A 687 16.11 -4.58 22.05
C PRO A 687 16.56 -5.63 21.08
N ASP A 688 17.38 -6.60 21.52
CA ASP A 688 17.85 -7.69 20.68
C ASP A 688 16.68 -8.59 20.20
N ASN A 689 15.72 -8.89 21.09
CA ASN A 689 14.53 -9.68 20.71
C ASN A 689 13.68 -8.93 19.68
N LEU A 690 13.43 -7.63 19.90
CA LEU A 690 12.68 -6.78 18.98
C LEU A 690 13.37 -6.69 17.62
N ASN A 691 14.68 -6.40 17.61
CA ASN A 691 15.48 -6.33 16.39
C ASN A 691 15.56 -7.67 15.67
N GLN A 692 15.64 -8.78 16.39
CA GLN A 692 15.64 -10.12 15.81
C GLN A 692 14.33 -10.44 15.09
N ARG A 693 13.16 -9.99 15.60
CA ARG A 693 11.86 -10.17 14.94
C ARG A 693 11.83 -9.49 13.58
N PHE A 694 12.28 -8.24 13.50
CA PHE A 694 12.41 -7.53 12.23
C PHE A 694 13.42 -8.20 11.30
N SER A 695 14.58 -8.57 11.82
CA SER A 695 15.66 -9.21 11.04
C SER A 695 15.22 -10.53 10.43
N ALA A 696 14.42 -11.35 11.13
CA ALA A 696 13.92 -12.62 10.62
C ALA A 696 13.02 -12.42 9.38
N TYR A 697 12.04 -11.50 9.45
CA TYR A 697 11.20 -11.18 8.30
C TYR A 697 11.98 -10.50 7.18
N TRP A 698 12.93 -9.63 7.53
CA TRP A 698 13.81 -8.98 6.59
C TRP A 698 14.63 -9.98 5.77
N GLN A 699 15.29 -10.92 6.46
CA GLN A 699 16.09 -11.95 5.81
C GLN A 699 15.24 -12.84 4.92
N LEU A 700 14.05 -13.26 5.39
CA LEU A 700 13.12 -14.06 4.60
C LEU A 700 12.68 -13.35 3.30
N MET A 701 12.31 -12.08 3.37
CA MET A 701 11.92 -11.30 2.17
C MET A 701 13.12 -11.07 1.24
N ARG A 702 14.31 -10.85 1.80
CA ARG A 702 15.54 -10.63 1.03
C ARG A 702 16.00 -11.91 0.33
N SER A 703 16.11 -13.01 1.07
CA SER A 703 16.53 -14.31 0.52
C SER A 703 15.55 -14.86 -0.50
N SER A 704 14.26 -14.52 -0.38
CA SER A 704 13.21 -14.82 -1.37
C SER A 704 13.32 -14.01 -2.65
N GLY A 705 14.13 -12.95 -2.70
CA GLY A 705 14.09 -11.95 -3.78
C GLY A 705 12.79 -11.10 -3.82
N ALA A 706 11.89 -11.31 -2.84
CA ALA A 706 10.58 -10.66 -2.79
C ALA A 706 10.68 -9.14 -2.56
N MET A 707 11.67 -8.68 -1.76
CA MET A 707 11.94 -7.25 -1.58
C MET A 707 12.21 -6.53 -2.90
N LYS A 708 13.01 -7.12 -3.79
CA LYS A 708 13.30 -6.54 -5.10
C LYS A 708 12.04 -6.48 -5.97
N ARG A 709 11.20 -7.53 -5.93
CA ARG A 709 9.94 -7.57 -6.67
C ARG A 709 8.93 -6.57 -6.10
N GLU A 710 8.80 -6.46 -4.78
CA GLU A 710 7.97 -5.47 -4.09
C GLU A 710 8.40 -4.05 -4.44
N ALA A 711 9.69 -3.73 -4.29
CA ALA A 711 10.25 -2.42 -4.62
C ALA A 711 10.10 -2.07 -6.12
N LYS A 712 10.18 -3.06 -7.01
CA LYS A 712 9.94 -2.85 -8.44
C LYS A 712 8.47 -2.55 -8.73
N LYS A 713 7.54 -3.24 -8.05
CA LYS A 713 6.09 -3.05 -8.22
C LYS A 713 5.60 -1.78 -7.54
N TRP A 714 6.04 -1.53 -6.31
CA TRP A 714 5.58 -0.43 -5.45
C TRP A 714 6.77 0.46 -5.05
N ARG A 715 7.33 1.21 -6.01
CA ARG A 715 8.52 2.05 -5.80
C ARG A 715 8.33 3.16 -4.78
N SER A 716 7.10 3.54 -4.52
CA SER A 716 6.75 4.45 -3.44
C SER A 716 5.61 3.88 -2.61
N ALA A 717 5.80 3.84 -1.30
CA ALA A 717 4.72 3.67 -0.35
C ALA A 717 4.41 5.07 0.17
N GLY A 718 3.30 5.61 -0.21
CA GLY A 718 2.98 6.96 0.18
C GLY A 718 3.91 7.99 -0.48
N ASN A 719 4.52 8.88 0.31
CA ASN A 719 5.30 10.03 -0.16
C ASN A 719 6.79 9.77 -0.38
N ALA A 720 7.30 8.59 0.00
CA ALA A 720 8.73 8.27 -0.10
C ALA A 720 8.95 6.98 -0.88
N GLY A 721 10.04 6.91 -1.62
CA GLY A 721 10.49 5.68 -2.24
C GLY A 721 10.75 4.60 -1.21
N LEU A 722 10.37 3.33 -1.51
CA LEU A 722 10.72 2.20 -0.66
C LEU A 722 12.24 1.99 -0.68
N SER A 723 12.87 2.22 0.47
CA SER A 723 14.23 1.79 0.76
C SER A 723 14.18 0.89 1.98
N PHE A 724 14.21 -0.41 1.73
CA PHE A 724 14.14 -1.39 2.81
C PHE A 724 15.36 -1.30 3.73
N GLU A 725 16.53 -1.01 3.21
CA GLU A 725 17.77 -0.86 3.97
C GLU A 725 17.71 0.34 4.92
N ALA A 726 17.35 1.52 4.40
CA ALA A 726 17.17 2.72 5.22
C ALA A 726 16.09 2.55 6.28
N GLU A 727 15.04 1.80 5.96
CA GLU A 727 13.96 1.52 6.91
C GLU A 727 14.39 0.57 8.03
N ALA A 728 15.26 -0.41 7.74
CA ALA A 728 15.81 -1.30 8.75
C ALA A 728 16.69 -0.55 9.77
N ASP A 729 17.58 0.31 9.27
CA ASP A 729 18.42 1.15 10.12
C ASP A 729 17.58 2.09 10.98
N TYR A 730 16.54 2.70 10.40
CA TYR A 730 15.61 3.56 11.11
C TYR A 730 14.89 2.82 12.24
N ILE A 731 14.32 1.64 11.97
CA ILE A 731 13.60 0.84 12.98
C ILE A 731 14.54 0.44 14.11
N LYS A 732 15.75 -0.02 13.79
CA LYS A 732 16.74 -0.42 14.79
C LYS A 732 17.07 0.72 15.75
N ASN A 733 17.45 1.87 15.20
CA ASN A 733 17.79 3.05 16.01
C ASN A 733 16.59 3.53 16.83
N TRP A 734 15.39 3.48 16.25
CA TRP A 734 14.17 3.86 16.95
C TRP A 734 13.87 2.93 18.13
N ILE A 735 14.00 1.61 17.97
CA ILE A 735 13.80 0.62 19.03
C ILE A 735 14.78 0.84 20.17
N GLU A 736 16.07 1.01 19.88
CA GLU A 736 17.11 1.23 20.87
C GLU A 736 16.82 2.48 21.71
N THR A 737 16.49 3.59 21.06
CA THR A 737 16.12 4.85 21.71
C THR A 737 14.83 4.71 22.52
N ARG A 738 13.81 4.05 21.96
CA ARG A 738 12.52 3.87 22.64
C ARG A 738 12.63 3.05 23.91
N VAL A 739 13.35 1.93 23.85
CA VAL A 739 13.54 1.07 25.01
C VAL A 739 14.35 1.77 26.09
N ALA A 740 15.43 2.51 25.73
CA ALA A 740 16.20 3.29 26.68
C ALA A 740 15.34 4.36 27.39
N THR A 741 14.46 5.03 26.65
CA THR A 741 13.51 6.00 27.21
C THR A 741 12.56 5.36 28.23
N LEU A 742 12.02 4.18 27.90
CA LEU A 742 11.12 3.47 28.80
C LEU A 742 11.86 2.84 29.99
N ASP A 743 13.10 2.37 29.81
CA ASP A 743 13.96 1.89 30.90
C ASP A 743 14.15 2.99 31.96
N ALA A 744 14.46 4.21 31.51
CA ALA A 744 14.56 5.37 32.41
C ALA A 744 13.23 5.70 33.11
N GLN A 745 12.10 5.60 32.37
CA GLN A 745 10.74 5.87 32.90
C GLN A 745 10.33 4.87 33.98
N TYR A 746 10.61 3.58 33.77
CA TYR A 746 10.20 2.49 34.67
C TYR A 746 11.29 2.08 35.67
N GLY A 747 12.43 2.75 35.67
CA GLY A 747 13.55 2.47 36.59
C GLY A 747 14.18 1.09 36.35
N TYR A 748 14.16 0.60 35.12
CA TYR A 748 14.84 -0.65 34.78
C TYR A 748 16.36 -0.41 34.73
N LYS A 749 17.12 -1.23 35.47
CA LYS A 749 18.57 -1.17 35.56
C LYS A 749 19.21 -2.43 35.03
#